data_3c77cf95118e765ada9cc4553a40275c
#
_entry.id   3c77cf95118e765ada9cc4553a40275c
#
_cell.length_a   1.000
_cell.length_b   1.000
_cell.length_c   1.000
_cell.angle_alpha   90.00
_cell.angle_beta   90.00
_cell.angle_gamma   90.00
#
_symmetry.space_group_name_H-M   'P 1'
#
loop_
_entity.id
_entity.type
_entity.pdbx_description
1 polymer ?
#
loop_
_entity_poly.entity_id
_entity_poly.type
_entity_poly.pdbx_seq_one_letter_code
_entity_poly.pdbx_strand_id
1 'polypeptide(L)'
;MANPLQTQLFDAFLGTQEGIHSIILPDIFSSGGSQNVYIDKFGRVAQIPGYTKVNSSAHTLNTTGFPAMVRALIPYRATIGGSITRKLVIVLDDKLGNEYEFWHSTDNGATATFLTDIGAFTGTIPDAAQFGDYLYITTTAVPKVYDGTTLAATGLTQSPTITATESSTSGNLVGNYTYKLVSTIAGERQAGSAASTSVLVSSKQMSLSWTADANVSVNGYEIYRTTGTGTTYYYLTSIDGRATVAYTDNTSDQTILENRVLEEHGDNPPQAYFCEPHKQRMWWLRTDDYPTRGYWSDPGLPESVYGHAYLDFSDSETVGDVITGALGNYEGLMVVFTEKALWTVSGTGATIGDIIDWTKTRTNAATGSVSHRSAVRVPAGSKYSDQTGQLQTTSVSSIAYFTPLGDIRLFDGDNDLIVSHPVRDTLATFNYAQRHKVWALNDSANNQLIWFIPTGSSGEPDTAISWNYRYGVWYVWPDSPFGHGVELDTSDDAAKLLVGEALTTKGAYIYSFLDGNSFDGSNIEATWMTKTLYGVNEQGQPAMSNRKRWRWLDLLFRVNQDVDLNVQWLGGAATNNADALGTIVVSPAAEQLYTSDGSAILTADGSAIYLAKQTAQAKAILQTATGDYLHDEGIRLRVGANSTNGTWALEAMQLAYQIMPGFKRRD
;
A
#
# COMPACT_ATOMS: atom_id res chain seq x y z
N MET A 1 34.06 -31.51 -42.02
CA MET A 1 32.59 -31.43 -42.11
C MET A 1 32.16 -30.13 -41.43
N ALA A 2 31.29 -29.34 -42.03
CA ALA A 2 30.78 -28.14 -41.37
C ALA A 2 29.87 -28.57 -40.20
N ASN A 3 30.07 -28.02 -39.02
CA ASN A 3 29.18 -28.30 -37.89
C ASN A 3 27.75 -27.94 -38.25
N PRO A 4 26.75 -28.75 -37.86
CA PRO A 4 25.37 -28.48 -38.18
C PRO A 4 24.91 -27.16 -37.56
N LEU A 5 23.93 -26.53 -38.20
CA LEU A 5 23.24 -25.37 -37.66
C LEU A 5 22.38 -25.81 -36.46
N GLN A 6 22.59 -25.17 -35.33
CA GLN A 6 21.78 -25.34 -34.13
C GLN A 6 20.75 -24.22 -34.04
N THR A 7 19.57 -24.54 -33.54
CA THR A 7 18.51 -23.54 -33.27
C THR A 7 18.01 -23.72 -31.85
N GLN A 8 17.76 -22.62 -31.16
CA GLN A 8 17.18 -22.60 -29.84
C GLN A 8 15.94 -21.67 -29.84
N LEU A 9 14.81 -22.24 -29.46
CA LEU A 9 13.54 -21.51 -29.34
C LEU A 9 13.31 -21.11 -27.88
N PHE A 10 12.84 -19.89 -27.68
CA PHE A 10 12.38 -19.33 -26.40
C PHE A 10 10.94 -18.87 -26.62
N ASP A 11 10.00 -19.54 -25.98
CA ASP A 11 8.55 -19.32 -26.05
C ASP A 11 7.90 -19.13 -24.68
N ALA A 12 8.72 -19.11 -23.63
CA ALA A 12 8.31 -18.81 -22.27
C ALA A 12 9.31 -17.86 -21.64
N PHE A 13 8.82 -16.87 -20.91
CA PHE A 13 9.61 -15.85 -20.26
C PHE A 13 9.25 -15.74 -18.79
N LEU A 14 10.23 -15.44 -17.95
CA LEU A 14 10.07 -15.13 -16.53
C LEU A 14 10.68 -13.77 -16.21
N GLY A 15 10.44 -13.30 -14.97
CA GLY A 15 10.87 -11.98 -14.52
C GLY A 15 12.38 -11.82 -14.37
N THR A 16 12.77 -10.70 -13.80
CA THR A 16 14.17 -10.32 -13.57
C THR A 16 14.83 -11.19 -12.52
N GLN A 17 16.10 -11.56 -12.78
CA GLN A 17 16.96 -12.30 -11.86
C GLN A 17 18.37 -11.69 -11.85
N GLU A 18 18.65 -10.86 -10.87
CA GLU A 18 19.94 -10.21 -10.64
C GLU A 18 20.83 -11.05 -9.71
N GLY A 19 20.18 -11.80 -8.80
CA GLY A 19 20.84 -12.50 -7.71
C GLY A 19 21.58 -13.78 -8.09
N ILE A 20 21.50 -14.24 -9.35
CA ILE A 20 22.06 -15.51 -9.81
C ILE A 20 23.03 -15.26 -10.95
N HIS A 21 24.20 -15.89 -10.89
CA HIS A 21 25.18 -15.75 -11.96
C HIS A 21 24.60 -16.26 -13.30
N SER A 22 24.82 -15.51 -14.37
CA SER A 22 24.23 -15.74 -15.69
C SER A 22 24.46 -17.15 -16.26
N ILE A 23 25.50 -17.83 -15.81
CA ILE A 23 25.83 -19.20 -16.26
C ILE A 23 24.79 -20.21 -15.77
N ILE A 24 24.35 -20.09 -14.52
CA ILE A 24 23.42 -21.04 -13.88
C ILE A 24 21.96 -20.58 -13.99
N LEU A 25 21.72 -19.33 -14.39
CA LEU A 25 20.39 -18.80 -14.59
C LEU A 25 19.70 -19.49 -15.78
N PRO A 26 18.48 -20.02 -15.66
CA PRO A 26 17.72 -20.51 -16.80
C PRO A 26 17.52 -19.44 -17.88
N ASP A 27 17.53 -19.85 -19.16
CA ASP A 27 17.47 -18.92 -20.31
C ASP A 27 16.16 -18.12 -20.41
N ILE A 28 15.13 -18.55 -19.70
CA ILE A 28 13.81 -17.91 -19.66
C ILE A 28 13.74 -16.67 -18.78
N PHE A 29 14.72 -16.47 -17.87
CA PHE A 29 14.78 -15.27 -17.04
C PHE A 29 15.45 -14.10 -17.75
N SER A 30 14.99 -12.89 -17.44
CA SER A 30 15.68 -11.66 -17.81
C SER A 30 16.83 -11.37 -16.85
N SER A 31 17.85 -10.67 -17.34
CA SER A 31 18.96 -10.22 -16.50
C SER A 31 18.73 -8.83 -15.95
N GLY A 32 19.57 -8.37 -15.05
CA GLY A 32 19.68 -6.98 -14.66
C GLY A 32 19.83 -6.06 -15.89
N GLY A 33 19.22 -4.88 -15.83
CA GLY A 33 19.10 -3.93 -16.95
C GLY A 33 17.80 -4.06 -17.74
N SER A 34 16.92 -5.01 -17.41
CA SER A 34 15.52 -4.99 -17.86
C SER A 34 14.75 -3.97 -17.03
N GLN A 35 13.99 -3.08 -17.69
CA GLN A 35 13.24 -2.02 -17.04
C GLN A 35 11.91 -1.77 -17.75
N ASN A 36 10.88 -1.37 -17.01
CA ASN A 36 9.55 -1.03 -17.50
C ASN A 36 8.90 -2.13 -18.37
N VAL A 37 9.19 -3.38 -18.02
CA VAL A 37 8.59 -4.58 -18.63
C VAL A 37 7.98 -5.47 -17.57
N TYR A 38 7.04 -6.31 -17.98
CA TYR A 38 6.42 -7.34 -17.13
C TYR A 38 6.07 -8.57 -17.97
N ILE A 39 5.75 -9.67 -17.32
CA ILE A 39 5.20 -10.84 -18.00
C ILE A 39 3.68 -10.76 -17.95
N ASP A 40 3.05 -10.72 -19.10
CA ASP A 40 1.60 -10.64 -19.19
C ASP A 40 0.93 -12.00 -18.87
N LYS A 41 -0.41 -12.00 -18.84
CA LYS A 41 -1.20 -13.21 -18.55
C LYS A 41 -1.02 -14.36 -19.56
N PHE A 42 -0.37 -14.10 -20.69
CA PHE A 42 -0.05 -15.09 -21.71
C PHE A 42 1.40 -15.58 -21.65
N GLY A 43 2.18 -15.11 -20.69
CA GLY A 43 3.60 -15.48 -20.53
C GLY A 43 4.55 -14.71 -21.45
N ARG A 44 4.13 -13.61 -22.05
CA ARG A 44 4.93 -12.77 -22.97
C ARG A 44 5.61 -11.64 -22.20
N VAL A 45 6.81 -11.26 -22.62
CA VAL A 45 7.45 -10.03 -22.15
C VAL A 45 6.76 -8.84 -22.80
N ALA A 46 6.16 -7.99 -22.00
CA ALA A 46 5.43 -6.82 -22.48
C ALA A 46 5.93 -5.54 -21.79
N GLN A 47 5.80 -4.42 -22.48
CA GLN A 47 5.94 -3.09 -21.89
C GLN A 47 4.86 -2.89 -20.83
N ILE A 48 5.22 -2.29 -19.68
CA ILE A 48 4.22 -1.95 -18.66
C ILE A 48 3.20 -0.95 -19.21
N PRO A 49 1.94 -0.99 -18.73
CA PRO A 49 1.02 0.10 -18.93
C PRO A 49 1.57 1.39 -18.31
N GLY A 50 1.15 2.53 -18.84
CA GLY A 50 1.57 3.82 -18.32
C GLY A 50 0.75 4.29 -17.13
N TYR A 51 0.63 5.61 -17.03
CA TYR A 51 -0.26 6.27 -16.08
C TYR A 51 -0.80 7.57 -16.68
N THR A 52 -2.00 7.96 -16.26
CA THR A 52 -2.70 9.15 -16.75
C THR A 52 -3.15 10.01 -15.58
N LYS A 53 -3.10 11.34 -15.73
CA LYS A 53 -3.60 12.27 -14.71
C LYS A 53 -5.09 12.10 -14.48
N VAL A 54 -5.48 12.09 -13.21
CA VAL A 54 -6.87 12.15 -12.76
C VAL A 54 -7.30 13.61 -12.60
N ASN A 55 -6.48 14.45 -11.95
CA ASN A 55 -6.74 15.88 -11.79
C ASN A 55 -6.09 16.69 -12.91
N SER A 56 -6.87 17.56 -13.55
CA SER A 56 -6.40 18.42 -14.65
C SER A 56 -5.45 19.52 -14.19
N SER A 57 -5.56 19.95 -12.95
CA SER A 57 -4.70 20.95 -12.30
C SER A 57 -4.10 20.36 -11.04
N ALA A 58 -2.82 20.64 -10.78
CA ALA A 58 -2.16 20.21 -9.55
C ALA A 58 -2.86 20.78 -8.31
N HIS A 59 -3.01 19.96 -7.28
CA HIS A 59 -3.42 20.47 -5.97
C HIS A 59 -2.29 21.30 -5.36
N THR A 60 -2.66 22.35 -4.64
CA THR A 60 -1.73 23.23 -3.92
C THR A 60 -2.15 23.30 -2.46
N LEU A 61 -1.22 23.63 -1.57
CA LEU A 61 -1.55 23.83 -0.16
C LEU A 61 -2.50 25.02 -0.01
N ASN A 62 -3.53 24.85 0.82
CA ASN A 62 -4.53 25.88 1.07
C ASN A 62 -3.96 27.05 1.89
N THR A 63 -3.09 26.75 2.85
CA THR A 63 -2.52 27.73 3.78
C THR A 63 -1.49 28.62 3.12
N THR A 64 -0.63 28.06 2.24
CA THR A 64 0.48 28.79 1.63
C THR A 64 0.33 29.02 0.13
N GLY A 65 -0.52 28.21 -0.55
CA GLY A 65 -0.64 28.21 -2.01
C GLY A 65 0.61 27.66 -2.74
N PHE A 66 1.57 27.08 -2.01
CA PHE A 66 2.77 26.52 -2.60
C PHE A 66 2.51 25.17 -3.29
N PRO A 67 3.37 24.80 -4.26
CA PRO A 67 3.32 23.48 -4.85
C PRO A 67 3.46 22.41 -3.76
N ALA A 68 2.56 21.46 -3.79
CA ALA A 68 2.52 20.34 -2.86
C ALA A 68 2.93 19.04 -3.54
N MET A 69 3.14 18.01 -2.74
CA MET A 69 3.23 16.62 -3.16
C MET A 69 2.18 15.79 -2.44
N VAL A 70 1.84 14.64 -2.99
CA VAL A 70 0.91 13.71 -2.37
C VAL A 70 1.67 12.76 -1.46
N ARG A 71 1.38 12.78 -0.15
CA ARG A 71 2.00 11.89 0.84
C ARG A 71 1.18 10.69 1.20
N ALA A 72 -0.13 10.81 1.16
CA ALA A 72 -1.02 9.67 1.36
C ALA A 72 -2.29 9.80 0.53
N LEU A 73 -2.76 8.65 0.08
CA LEU A 73 -4.10 8.44 -0.47
C LEU A 73 -4.77 7.39 0.41
N ILE A 74 -5.87 7.75 1.07
CA ILE A 74 -6.52 6.92 2.07
C ILE A 74 -7.97 6.71 1.64
N PRO A 75 -8.38 5.46 1.35
CA PRO A 75 -9.75 5.18 0.99
C PRO A 75 -10.65 5.31 2.22
N TYR A 76 -11.79 5.97 2.06
CA TYR A 76 -12.83 6.04 3.06
C TYR A 76 -14.13 5.47 2.50
N ARG A 77 -14.74 4.56 3.25
CA ARG A 77 -16.02 3.93 2.89
C ARG A 77 -16.90 3.80 4.14
N ALA A 78 -18.03 4.45 4.13
CA ALA A 78 -18.97 4.41 5.24
C ALA A 78 -20.41 4.20 4.77
N THR A 79 -21.28 3.72 5.65
CA THR A 79 -22.72 3.65 5.41
C THR A 79 -23.42 4.80 6.11
N ILE A 80 -23.68 5.88 5.38
CA ILE A 80 -24.30 7.08 5.91
C ILE A 80 -25.75 7.16 5.41
N GLY A 81 -26.70 7.20 6.35
CA GLY A 81 -28.13 7.27 6.01
C GLY A 81 -28.62 6.09 5.15
N GLY A 82 -28.04 4.91 5.30
CA GLY A 82 -28.37 3.70 4.53
C GLY A 82 -27.77 3.64 3.13
N SER A 83 -26.94 4.61 2.75
CA SER A 83 -26.24 4.65 1.47
C SER A 83 -24.73 4.52 1.67
N ILE A 84 -24.07 3.78 0.77
CA ILE A 84 -22.60 3.66 0.80
C ILE A 84 -22.00 4.95 0.26
N THR A 85 -21.25 5.64 1.10
CA THR A 85 -20.43 6.81 0.74
C THR A 85 -18.98 6.36 0.57
N ARG A 86 -18.38 6.69 -0.59
CA ARG A 86 -16.96 6.44 -0.89
C ARG A 86 -16.27 7.77 -1.10
N LYS A 87 -15.12 7.96 -0.49
CA LYS A 87 -14.29 9.16 -0.66
C LYS A 87 -12.82 8.77 -0.66
N LEU A 88 -12.01 9.60 -1.27
CA LEU A 88 -10.57 9.54 -1.19
C LEU A 88 -10.09 10.68 -0.29
N VAL A 89 -9.45 10.34 0.83
CA VAL A 89 -8.76 11.33 1.65
C VAL A 89 -7.33 11.47 1.13
N ILE A 90 -6.92 12.71 0.88
CA ILE A 90 -5.65 13.06 0.27
C ILE A 90 -4.83 13.83 1.31
N VAL A 91 -3.61 13.41 1.55
CA VAL A 91 -2.66 14.11 2.41
C VAL A 91 -1.63 14.80 1.54
N LEU A 92 -1.58 16.10 1.62
CA LEU A 92 -0.60 16.93 0.93
C LEU A 92 0.50 17.40 1.89
N ASP A 93 1.71 17.62 1.36
CA ASP A 93 2.90 18.03 2.08
C ASP A 93 3.66 19.10 1.29
N ASP A 94 4.32 20.03 1.97
CA ASP A 94 5.14 21.11 1.42
C ASP A 94 6.56 20.68 0.99
N LYS A 95 6.86 19.37 0.97
CA LYS A 95 8.19 18.76 0.75
C LYS A 95 9.13 18.85 1.96
N LEU A 96 8.97 19.81 2.81
CA LEU A 96 9.85 20.02 3.98
C LEU A 96 9.35 19.24 5.20
N GLY A 97 8.12 18.69 5.13
CA GLY A 97 7.45 18.03 6.25
C GLY A 97 7.06 19.03 7.35
N ASN A 98 6.97 20.32 7.02
CA ASN A 98 6.60 21.36 7.95
C ASN A 98 5.10 21.60 7.98
N GLU A 99 4.39 21.14 6.95
CA GLU A 99 2.97 21.39 6.78
C GLU A 99 2.31 20.21 6.09
N TYR A 100 1.38 19.56 6.78
CA TYR A 100 0.54 18.50 6.24
C TYR A 100 -0.91 18.96 6.23
N GLU A 101 -1.52 18.92 5.07
CA GLU A 101 -2.92 19.24 4.89
C GLU A 101 -3.74 18.01 4.51
N PHE A 102 -4.93 17.90 5.11
CA PHE A 102 -5.91 16.89 4.75
C PHE A 102 -6.98 17.48 3.85
N TRP A 103 -7.25 16.75 2.78
CA TRP A 103 -8.28 17.06 1.78
C TRP A 103 -9.12 15.82 1.54
N HIS A 104 -10.34 15.98 1.04
CA HIS A 104 -11.13 14.86 0.55
C HIS A 104 -11.64 15.08 -0.86
N SER A 105 -11.87 13.97 -1.56
CA SER A 105 -12.42 13.92 -2.92
C SER A 105 -13.56 12.93 -3.00
N THR A 106 -14.56 13.24 -3.82
CA THR A 106 -15.69 12.35 -4.16
C THR A 106 -15.60 11.80 -5.57
N ASP A 107 -14.60 12.22 -6.35
CA ASP A 107 -14.39 11.91 -7.76
C ASP A 107 -13.00 11.29 -8.02
N ASN A 108 -12.54 10.47 -7.07
CA ASN A 108 -11.27 9.73 -7.12
C ASN A 108 -10.03 10.64 -7.26
N GLY A 109 -10.10 11.86 -6.74
CA GLY A 109 -8.98 12.79 -6.73
C GLY A 109 -8.97 13.81 -7.88
N ALA A 110 -9.98 13.81 -8.77
CA ALA A 110 -10.07 14.80 -9.84
C ALA A 110 -10.26 16.22 -9.29
N THR A 111 -11.10 16.34 -8.27
CA THR A 111 -11.26 17.56 -7.45
C THR A 111 -11.08 17.22 -5.98
N ALA A 112 -10.64 18.18 -5.18
CA ALA A 112 -10.47 17.99 -3.75
C ALA A 112 -10.94 19.20 -2.96
N THR A 113 -11.50 18.96 -1.78
CA THR A 113 -11.94 19.96 -0.82
C THR A 113 -11.04 19.93 0.41
N PHE A 114 -10.55 21.07 0.82
CA PHE A 114 -9.72 21.23 2.03
C PHE A 114 -10.52 20.87 3.30
N LEU A 115 -9.88 20.13 4.20
CA LEU A 115 -10.45 19.74 5.49
C LEU A 115 -9.75 20.46 6.64
N THR A 116 -8.45 20.31 6.76
CA THR A 116 -7.66 20.95 7.84
C THR A 116 -6.17 20.87 7.54
N ASP A 117 -5.43 21.77 8.15
CA ASP A 117 -4.00 21.69 8.35
C ASP A 117 -3.70 21.02 9.70
N ILE A 118 -2.69 20.14 9.75
CA ILE A 118 -2.23 19.45 10.97
C ILE A 118 -0.82 19.82 11.36
N GLY A 119 -0.17 20.74 10.63
CA GLY A 119 1.19 21.20 10.90
C GLY A 119 2.28 20.16 10.58
N ALA A 120 3.43 20.32 11.19
CA ALA A 120 4.62 19.50 10.96
C ALA A 120 4.49 18.08 11.52
N PHE A 121 5.09 17.12 10.82
CA PHE A 121 5.18 15.72 11.25
C PHE A 121 6.62 15.23 11.02
N THR A 122 7.36 14.94 12.07
CA THR A 122 8.81 14.70 11.96
C THR A 122 9.13 13.21 11.91
N GLY A 123 9.89 12.78 10.90
CA GLY A 123 10.46 11.45 10.79
C GLY A 123 9.49 10.32 10.46
N THR A 124 8.24 10.65 10.13
CA THR A 124 7.22 9.70 9.64
C THR A 124 6.17 10.45 8.83
N ILE A 125 5.17 9.75 8.35
CA ILE A 125 4.04 10.29 7.57
C ILE A 125 2.78 10.10 8.41
N PRO A 126 1.83 11.06 8.45
CA PRO A 126 0.56 10.88 9.14
C PRO A 126 -0.13 9.59 8.71
N ASP A 127 -0.60 8.82 9.68
CA ASP A 127 -1.27 7.55 9.47
C ASP A 127 -2.77 7.69 9.69
N ALA A 128 -3.55 6.78 9.12
CA ALA A 128 -4.99 6.76 9.31
C ALA A 128 -5.55 5.35 9.18
N ALA A 129 -6.51 5.03 10.04
CA ALA A 129 -7.22 3.76 10.02
C ALA A 129 -8.73 3.96 10.16
N GLN A 130 -9.49 3.18 9.42
CA GLN A 130 -10.94 3.21 9.50
C GLN A 130 -11.43 2.26 10.61
N PHE A 131 -12.31 2.77 11.46
CA PHE A 131 -13.02 2.00 12.48
C PHE A 131 -14.54 2.30 12.37
N GLY A 132 -15.30 1.29 12.01
CA GLY A 132 -16.72 1.49 11.67
C GLY A 132 -16.88 2.47 10.50
N ASP A 133 -17.74 3.45 10.67
CA ASP A 133 -18.00 4.49 9.67
C ASP A 133 -17.09 5.73 9.82
N TYR A 134 -16.09 5.69 10.71
CA TYR A 134 -15.18 6.79 10.98
C TYR A 134 -13.75 6.48 10.56
N LEU A 135 -13.03 7.48 10.06
CA LEU A 135 -11.58 7.41 9.78
C LEU A 135 -10.83 8.19 10.87
N TYR A 136 -9.99 7.50 11.61
CA TYR A 136 -9.11 8.08 12.63
C TYR A 136 -7.76 8.41 12.02
N ILE A 137 -7.24 9.59 12.31
CA ILE A 137 -6.04 10.15 11.69
C ILE A 137 -5.09 10.57 12.80
N THR A 138 -3.85 10.10 12.71
CA THR A 138 -2.79 10.52 13.63
C THR A 138 -2.29 11.92 13.30
N THR A 139 -1.97 12.68 14.33
CA THR A 139 -1.38 14.03 14.21
C THR A 139 -0.32 14.22 15.28
N THR A 140 0.51 15.25 15.16
CA THR A 140 1.48 15.65 16.21
C THR A 140 0.84 16.33 17.42
N ALA A 141 -0.46 16.51 17.37
CA ALA A 141 -1.29 17.02 18.47
C ALA A 141 -2.37 15.99 18.82
N VAL A 142 -3.57 16.43 19.16
CA VAL A 142 -4.72 15.53 19.37
C VAL A 142 -5.09 14.85 18.05
N PRO A 143 -5.18 13.52 17.99
CA PRO A 143 -5.64 12.81 16.80
C PRO A 143 -6.98 13.37 16.28
N LYS A 144 -7.28 13.12 15.03
CA LYS A 144 -8.50 13.60 14.39
C LYS A 144 -9.39 12.44 13.99
N VAL A 145 -10.70 12.72 13.93
CA VAL A 145 -11.71 11.79 13.43
C VAL A 145 -12.49 12.44 12.27
N TYR A 146 -12.63 11.68 11.19
CA TYR A 146 -13.36 12.09 9.99
C TYR A 146 -14.63 11.26 9.83
N ASP A 147 -15.78 11.92 9.71
CA ASP A 147 -17.11 11.31 9.60
C ASP A 147 -17.62 11.18 8.15
N GLY A 148 -16.75 11.44 7.18
CA GLY A 148 -17.12 11.51 5.76
C GLY A 148 -17.47 12.93 5.29
N THR A 149 -17.58 13.90 6.17
CA THR A 149 -17.94 15.30 5.84
C THR A 149 -17.02 16.30 6.53
N THR A 150 -16.84 16.11 7.83
CA THR A 150 -16.08 17.01 8.69
C THR A 150 -14.95 16.28 9.39
N LEU A 151 -13.90 17.01 9.72
CA LEU A 151 -12.79 16.52 10.52
C LEU A 151 -12.81 17.23 11.88
N ALA A 152 -12.94 16.45 12.95
CA ALA A 152 -12.95 16.92 14.33
C ALA A 152 -11.72 16.43 15.11
N ALA A 153 -11.38 17.05 16.24
CA ALA A 153 -10.46 16.48 17.19
C ALA A 153 -11.09 15.21 17.82
N THR A 154 -10.29 14.16 18.02
CA THR A 154 -10.73 13.02 18.82
C THR A 154 -10.83 13.41 20.28
N GLY A 155 -11.60 12.66 21.01
CA GLY A 155 -11.77 12.78 22.44
C GLY A 155 -13.23 12.87 22.82
N LEU A 156 -13.53 12.21 23.91
CA LEU A 156 -14.87 12.21 24.45
C LEU A 156 -15.17 13.59 25.04
N THR A 157 -16.22 14.23 24.54
CA THR A 157 -16.69 15.50 25.12
C THR A 157 -17.28 15.24 26.50
N GLN A 158 -16.85 16.01 27.49
CA GLN A 158 -17.43 15.91 28.82
C GLN A 158 -18.88 16.38 28.79
N SER A 159 -19.79 15.52 29.21
CA SER A 159 -21.21 15.80 29.25
C SER A 159 -21.55 16.93 30.24
N PRO A 160 -22.60 17.70 29.98
CA PRO A 160 -23.05 18.76 30.89
C PRO A 160 -23.43 18.22 32.27
N THR A 161 -23.17 18.98 33.31
CA THR A 161 -23.52 18.60 34.70
C THR A 161 -25.04 18.77 34.94
N ILE A 162 -25.64 17.78 35.61
CA ILE A 162 -27.02 17.81 36.02
C ILE A 162 -27.19 18.73 37.26
N THR A 163 -28.17 19.58 37.22
CA THR A 163 -28.74 20.23 38.42
C THR A 163 -29.91 19.38 38.89
N ALA A 164 -29.80 18.86 40.11
CA ALA A 164 -30.82 18.06 40.75
C ALA A 164 -31.47 18.85 41.88
N THR A 165 -32.79 18.89 41.94
CA THR A 165 -33.55 19.55 42.98
C THR A 165 -34.70 18.67 43.46
N GLU A 166 -34.98 18.65 44.77
CA GLU A 166 -36.13 17.95 45.31
C GLU A 166 -37.43 18.60 44.78
N SER A 167 -38.31 17.78 44.25
CA SER A 167 -39.65 18.22 43.79
C SER A 167 -40.60 18.37 44.98
N SER A 168 -41.57 19.27 44.86
CA SER A 168 -42.67 19.37 45.84
C SER A 168 -43.63 18.16 45.80
N THR A 169 -43.59 17.37 44.70
CA THR A 169 -44.48 16.24 44.50
C THR A 169 -43.98 15.01 45.27
N SER A 170 -44.92 14.30 45.92
CA SER A 170 -44.62 13.04 46.61
C SER A 170 -44.11 12.00 45.64
N GLY A 171 -43.18 11.13 46.09
CA GLY A 171 -42.54 10.13 45.24
C GLY A 171 -41.86 9.02 46.02
N ASN A 172 -41.08 8.22 45.29
CA ASN A 172 -40.48 6.97 45.77
C ASN A 172 -39.06 7.12 46.30
N LEU A 173 -38.46 8.33 46.19
CA LEU A 173 -37.06 8.53 46.56
C LEU A 173 -36.90 8.85 48.05
N VAL A 174 -35.97 8.13 48.71
CA VAL A 174 -35.63 8.34 50.12
C VAL A 174 -34.14 8.19 50.30
N GLY A 175 -33.43 9.23 50.70
CA GLY A 175 -31.99 9.24 50.93
C GLY A 175 -31.24 10.33 50.20
N ASN A 176 -29.94 10.20 50.06
CA ASN A 176 -29.07 11.15 49.39
C ASN A 176 -28.77 10.65 47.94
N TYR A 177 -29.08 11.47 46.99
CA TYR A 177 -28.90 11.11 45.58
C TYR A 177 -27.93 12.05 44.88
N THR A 178 -27.09 11.47 44.04
CA THR A 178 -26.28 12.20 43.07
C THR A 178 -26.50 11.62 41.68
N TYR A 179 -26.38 12.47 40.66
CA TYR A 179 -26.64 12.14 39.26
C TYR A 179 -25.42 12.44 38.40
N LYS A 180 -25.25 11.64 37.37
CA LYS A 180 -24.32 11.90 36.26
C LYS A 180 -25.09 11.82 34.93
N LEU A 181 -24.72 12.67 33.99
CA LEU A 181 -25.22 12.70 32.62
C LEU A 181 -24.15 12.15 31.69
N VAL A 182 -24.55 11.40 30.69
CA VAL A 182 -23.69 10.94 29.60
C VAL A 182 -24.37 11.33 28.29
N SER A 183 -23.76 12.23 27.54
CA SER A 183 -24.21 12.56 26.19
C SER A 183 -23.98 11.39 25.24
N THR A 184 -24.86 11.21 24.25
CA THR A 184 -24.72 10.17 23.23
C THR A 184 -24.65 10.77 21.83
N ILE A 185 -23.75 10.22 21.01
CA ILE A 185 -23.60 10.55 19.59
C ILE A 185 -23.78 9.25 18.81
N ALA A 186 -24.80 9.17 17.98
CA ALA A 186 -25.15 7.97 17.21
C ALA A 186 -25.25 6.68 18.05
N GLY A 187 -25.65 6.82 19.33
CA GLY A 187 -25.73 5.71 20.29
C GLY A 187 -24.46 5.46 21.08
N GLU A 188 -23.35 6.13 20.74
CA GLU A 188 -22.08 6.00 21.48
C GLU A 188 -22.03 7.02 22.64
N ARG A 189 -21.59 6.54 23.80
CA ARG A 189 -21.49 7.33 25.01
C ARG A 189 -20.27 8.23 24.98
N GLN A 190 -20.45 9.47 25.42
CA GLN A 190 -19.38 10.44 25.66
C GLN A 190 -18.89 10.35 27.11
N ALA A 191 -17.89 11.14 27.48
CA ALA A 191 -17.43 11.18 28.87
C ALA A 191 -18.55 11.61 29.81
N GLY A 192 -18.69 10.92 30.94
CA GLY A 192 -19.68 11.24 31.96
C GLY A 192 -19.46 12.62 32.56
N SER A 193 -20.54 13.30 32.94
CA SER A 193 -20.48 14.60 33.62
C SER A 193 -19.82 14.48 35.01
N ALA A 194 -19.40 15.61 35.56
CA ALA A 194 -19.20 15.69 37.01
C ALA A 194 -20.49 15.28 37.73
N ALA A 195 -20.35 14.74 38.95
CA ALA A 195 -21.49 14.42 39.77
C ALA A 195 -22.29 15.68 40.11
N SER A 196 -23.61 15.59 40.11
CA SER A 196 -24.47 16.66 40.65
C SER A 196 -24.17 16.86 42.14
N THR A 197 -24.58 18.01 42.66
CA THR A 197 -24.64 18.18 44.11
C THR A 197 -25.55 17.11 44.72
N SER A 198 -25.16 16.55 45.85
CA SER A 198 -25.97 15.59 46.60
C SER A 198 -27.24 16.25 47.15
N VAL A 199 -28.36 15.64 46.93
CA VAL A 199 -29.68 16.14 47.41
C VAL A 199 -30.32 15.09 48.29
N LEU A 200 -30.66 15.51 49.52
CA LEU A 200 -31.40 14.67 50.47
C LEU A 200 -32.90 14.76 50.11
N VAL A 201 -33.53 13.64 49.94
CA VAL A 201 -34.93 13.50 49.55
C VAL A 201 -35.68 12.63 50.56
N SER A 202 -36.93 13.03 50.90
CA SER A 202 -37.76 12.25 51.79
C SER A 202 -39.15 12.03 51.18
N SER A 203 -39.37 10.86 50.58
CA SER A 203 -40.63 10.46 49.93
C SER A 203 -41.10 11.45 48.85
N LYS A 204 -40.15 11.96 48.05
CA LYS A 204 -40.40 12.92 46.96
C LYS A 204 -39.86 12.42 45.64
N GLN A 205 -40.19 13.18 44.59
CA GLN A 205 -39.56 13.05 43.27
C GLN A 205 -38.34 13.98 43.17
N MET A 206 -37.47 13.71 42.19
CA MET A 206 -36.33 14.56 41.85
C MET A 206 -36.55 15.23 40.49
N SER A 207 -36.44 16.55 40.45
CA SER A 207 -36.41 17.30 39.19
C SER A 207 -34.97 17.50 38.76
N LEU A 208 -34.67 17.04 37.55
CA LEU A 208 -33.35 17.12 36.92
C LEU A 208 -33.39 18.10 35.76
N SER A 209 -32.38 18.93 35.66
CA SER A 209 -32.19 19.83 34.52
C SER A 209 -30.70 19.97 34.19
N TRP A 210 -30.37 20.26 32.94
CA TRP A 210 -29.03 20.52 32.47
C TRP A 210 -29.05 21.49 31.28
N THR A 211 -27.91 22.01 30.88
CA THR A 211 -27.76 22.76 29.63
C THR A 211 -27.61 21.79 28.47
N ALA A 212 -28.16 22.13 27.30
CA ALA A 212 -27.89 21.32 26.10
C ALA A 212 -26.39 21.24 25.85
N ASP A 213 -25.92 20.05 25.46
CA ASP A 213 -24.50 19.84 25.15
C ASP A 213 -24.05 20.82 24.06
N ALA A 214 -22.86 21.38 24.21
CA ALA A 214 -22.28 22.29 23.23
C ALA A 214 -22.00 21.61 21.89
N ASN A 215 -21.70 20.29 21.92
CA ASN A 215 -21.49 19.50 20.73
C ASN A 215 -22.84 19.27 20.01
N VAL A 216 -22.94 19.81 18.79
CA VAL A 216 -24.17 19.73 17.99
C VAL A 216 -24.47 18.33 17.46
N SER A 217 -23.49 17.46 17.45
CA SER A 217 -23.61 16.04 17.04
C SER A 217 -24.29 15.17 18.10
N VAL A 218 -24.43 15.66 19.34
CA VAL A 218 -25.15 14.95 20.40
C VAL A 218 -26.60 14.76 19.99
N ASN A 219 -27.07 13.53 20.01
CA ASN A 219 -28.44 13.17 19.65
C ASN A 219 -29.31 12.68 20.83
N GLY A 220 -28.72 12.52 22.02
CA GLY A 220 -29.41 12.08 23.21
C GLY A 220 -28.55 12.13 24.46
N TYR A 221 -29.13 11.70 25.58
CA TYR A 221 -28.48 11.61 26.88
C TYR A 221 -28.87 10.34 27.60
N GLU A 222 -27.93 9.78 28.39
CA GLU A 222 -28.23 8.78 29.41
C GLU A 222 -28.06 9.39 30.82
N ILE A 223 -28.97 9.09 31.69
CA ILE A 223 -28.92 9.54 33.08
C ILE A 223 -28.56 8.36 33.96
N TYR A 224 -27.60 8.59 34.85
CA TYR A 224 -27.19 7.66 35.88
C TYR A 224 -27.39 8.26 37.26
N ARG A 225 -27.75 7.40 38.22
CA ARG A 225 -28.07 7.82 39.59
C ARG A 225 -27.47 6.84 40.62
N THR A 226 -27.05 7.37 41.78
CA THR A 226 -26.78 6.54 42.96
C THR A 226 -28.06 6.03 43.62
N THR A 227 -27.96 4.98 44.44
CA THR A 227 -29.01 4.68 45.41
C THR A 227 -28.96 5.68 46.58
N GLY A 228 -30.02 5.76 47.38
CA GLY A 228 -30.12 6.71 48.48
C GLY A 228 -29.04 6.64 49.56
N THR A 229 -28.25 5.57 49.59
CA THR A 229 -27.14 5.37 50.52
C THR A 229 -25.85 4.94 49.83
N GLY A 230 -25.86 4.78 48.50
CA GLY A 230 -24.75 4.26 47.70
C GLY A 230 -23.94 5.34 47.02
N THR A 231 -22.80 4.92 46.47
CA THR A 231 -21.88 5.75 45.67
C THR A 231 -21.76 5.29 44.22
N THR A 232 -22.30 4.10 43.91
CA THR A 232 -22.30 3.51 42.56
C THR A 232 -23.41 4.13 41.72
N TYR A 233 -23.08 4.53 40.49
CA TYR A 233 -24.02 5.11 39.55
C TYR A 233 -24.63 4.02 38.66
N TYR A 234 -25.94 3.83 38.77
CA TYR A 234 -26.73 2.89 37.97
C TYR A 234 -27.47 3.63 36.87
N TYR A 235 -27.59 3.00 35.71
CA TYR A 235 -28.40 3.52 34.60
C TYR A 235 -29.86 3.75 35.05
N LEU A 236 -30.36 4.95 34.82
CA LEU A 236 -31.71 5.33 35.14
C LEU A 236 -32.60 5.34 33.90
N THR A 237 -32.24 6.09 32.87
CA THR A 237 -33.00 6.26 31.63
C THR A 237 -32.18 6.87 30.53
N SER A 238 -32.63 6.75 29.27
CA SER A 238 -32.13 7.50 28.13
C SER A 238 -33.14 8.55 27.69
N ILE A 239 -32.64 9.65 27.19
CA ILE A 239 -33.39 10.83 26.70
C ILE A 239 -33.00 11.05 25.25
N ASP A 240 -33.97 11.06 24.36
CA ASP A 240 -33.75 11.35 22.96
C ASP A 240 -33.76 12.85 22.68
N GLY A 241 -32.86 13.28 21.81
CA GLY A 241 -32.78 14.67 21.35
C GLY A 241 -31.95 15.59 22.26
N ARG A 242 -30.96 16.25 21.66
CA ARG A 242 -30.07 17.21 22.34
C ARG A 242 -30.79 18.35 23.04
N ALA A 243 -31.94 18.78 22.52
CA ALA A 243 -32.74 19.89 23.07
C ALA A 243 -33.56 19.48 24.30
N THR A 244 -33.70 18.21 24.60
CA THR A 244 -34.43 17.72 25.79
C THR A 244 -33.48 17.78 26.99
N VAL A 245 -33.68 18.74 27.87
CA VAL A 245 -32.74 19.12 28.94
C VAL A 245 -33.35 19.02 30.34
N ALA A 246 -34.40 18.25 30.51
CA ALA A 246 -35.07 18.05 31.79
C ALA A 246 -35.65 16.64 31.91
N TYR A 247 -35.68 16.12 33.12
CA TYR A 247 -36.28 14.83 33.46
C TYR A 247 -36.78 14.84 34.89
N THR A 248 -37.86 14.11 35.17
CA THR A 248 -38.35 13.90 36.55
C THR A 248 -38.11 12.46 36.96
N ASP A 249 -37.28 12.24 37.95
CA ASP A 249 -37.00 10.94 38.49
C ASP A 249 -37.92 10.59 39.65
N ASN A 250 -38.59 9.46 39.51
CA ASN A 250 -39.43 8.86 40.55
C ASN A 250 -39.19 7.33 40.64
N THR A 251 -38.10 6.86 40.09
CA THR A 251 -37.75 5.42 40.02
C THR A 251 -37.23 4.96 41.38
N SER A 252 -37.74 3.88 41.93
CA SER A 252 -37.24 3.34 43.19
C SER A 252 -35.82 2.79 43.08
N ASP A 253 -35.06 2.77 44.19
CA ASP A 253 -33.72 2.22 44.22
C ASP A 253 -33.68 0.73 43.81
N GLN A 254 -34.72 -0.04 44.23
CA GLN A 254 -34.84 -1.44 43.89
C GLN A 254 -34.88 -1.68 42.36
N THR A 255 -35.49 -0.77 41.62
CA THR A 255 -35.63 -0.88 40.16
C THR A 255 -34.31 -0.68 39.45
N ILE A 256 -33.45 0.24 39.96
CA ILE A 256 -32.18 0.56 39.25
C ILE A 256 -31.04 -0.37 39.63
N LEU A 257 -31.13 -1.12 40.74
CA LEU A 257 -30.07 -2.02 41.18
C LEU A 257 -29.78 -3.17 40.19
N GLU A 258 -30.73 -3.51 39.33
CA GLU A 258 -30.57 -4.54 38.28
C GLU A 258 -30.04 -3.93 36.97
N ASN A 259 -29.93 -2.60 36.89
CA ASN A 259 -29.47 -1.92 35.69
C ASN A 259 -27.93 -1.88 35.65
N ARG A 260 -27.39 -1.64 34.46
CA ARG A 260 -25.95 -1.47 34.26
C ARG A 260 -25.39 -0.32 35.10
N VAL A 261 -24.17 -0.51 35.55
CA VAL A 261 -23.39 0.54 36.24
C VAL A 261 -22.74 1.46 35.22
N LEU A 262 -22.57 2.73 35.59
CA LEU A 262 -21.80 3.66 34.78
C LEU A 262 -20.34 3.20 34.75
N GLU A 263 -19.90 2.83 33.57
CA GLU A 263 -18.47 2.64 33.29
C GLU A 263 -17.87 4.02 32.98
N GLU A 264 -16.84 4.38 33.72
CA GLU A 264 -16.10 5.59 33.40
C GLU A 264 -15.25 5.32 32.15
N HIS A 265 -15.22 6.27 31.23
CA HIS A 265 -14.39 6.20 30.05
C HIS A 265 -12.96 6.60 30.38
N GLY A 266 -12.02 6.11 29.59
CA GLY A 266 -10.62 6.51 29.67
C GLY A 266 -10.39 7.95 29.20
N ASP A 267 -9.13 8.32 29.20
CA ASP A 267 -8.66 9.59 28.67
C ASP A 267 -8.76 9.61 27.11
N ASN A 268 -8.53 10.79 26.54
CA ASN A 268 -8.43 10.94 25.10
C ASN A 268 -7.27 10.09 24.54
N PRO A 269 -7.34 9.68 23.27
CA PRO A 269 -6.25 8.99 22.60
C PRO A 269 -4.93 9.75 22.73
N PRO A 270 -3.80 9.05 22.94
CA PRO A 270 -2.50 9.69 23.01
C PRO A 270 -2.10 10.25 21.63
N GLN A 271 -1.17 11.20 21.61
CA GLN A 271 -0.52 11.69 20.38
C GLN A 271 0.35 10.58 19.80
N ALA A 272 -0.28 9.69 19.02
CA ALA A 272 0.36 8.52 18.46
C ALA A 272 0.79 8.74 17.00
N TYR A 273 1.82 8.01 16.58
CA TYR A 273 2.29 8.04 15.19
C TYR A 273 1.52 7.11 14.28
N PHE A 274 0.98 6.02 14.82
CA PHE A 274 0.21 5.04 14.06
C PHE A 274 -1.07 4.68 14.78
N CYS A 275 -2.09 4.32 14.00
CA CYS A 275 -3.33 3.78 14.54
C CYS A 275 -3.76 2.56 13.73
N GLU A 276 -4.20 1.49 14.42
CA GLU A 276 -4.56 0.23 13.78
C GLU A 276 -5.72 -0.43 14.51
N PRO A 277 -6.82 -0.80 13.82
CA PRO A 277 -7.94 -1.50 14.43
C PRO A 277 -7.63 -2.99 14.62
N HIS A 278 -7.84 -3.49 15.84
CA HIS A 278 -7.72 -4.90 16.15
C HIS A 278 -8.77 -5.33 17.18
N LYS A 279 -9.56 -6.37 16.87
CA LYS A 279 -10.58 -6.98 17.76
C LYS A 279 -11.49 -5.95 18.44
N GLN A 280 -12.14 -5.13 17.63
CA GLN A 280 -13.08 -4.09 18.07
C GLN A 280 -12.47 -2.99 18.95
N ARG A 281 -11.16 -2.83 18.93
CA ARG A 281 -10.44 -1.75 19.59
C ARG A 281 -9.55 -1.03 18.61
N MET A 282 -9.36 0.26 18.83
CA MET A 282 -8.31 1.02 18.16
C MET A 282 -7.02 0.92 18.98
N TRP A 283 -5.92 0.63 18.32
CA TRP A 283 -4.59 0.69 18.90
C TRP A 283 -3.89 1.94 18.43
N TRP A 284 -3.33 2.69 19.39
CA TRP A 284 -2.60 3.92 19.19
C TRP A 284 -1.14 3.64 19.54
N LEU A 285 -0.28 3.66 18.53
CA LEU A 285 1.06 3.10 18.62
C LEU A 285 2.12 4.19 18.51
N ARG A 286 3.16 4.09 19.33
CA ARG A 286 4.29 5.01 19.39
C ARG A 286 3.88 6.44 19.72
N THR A 287 4.41 6.95 20.80
CA THR A 287 4.37 8.37 21.15
C THR A 287 5.81 8.90 21.24
N ASP A 288 5.99 10.21 21.32
CA ASP A 288 7.33 10.80 21.53
C ASP A 288 7.97 10.33 22.82
N ASP A 289 7.21 10.28 23.91
CA ASP A 289 7.71 9.85 25.22
C ASP A 289 7.93 8.33 25.31
N TYR A 290 7.16 7.55 24.55
CA TYR A 290 7.17 6.09 24.60
C TYR A 290 7.19 5.47 23.21
N PRO A 291 8.36 5.41 22.55
CA PRO A 291 8.49 4.98 21.16
C PRO A 291 8.19 3.50 20.93
N THR A 292 8.13 2.69 21.99
CA THR A 292 7.85 1.24 21.94
C THR A 292 6.49 0.86 22.49
N ARG A 293 5.66 1.83 22.92
CA ARG A 293 4.35 1.52 23.49
C ARG A 293 3.23 1.55 22.46
N GLY A 294 2.29 0.62 22.63
CA GLY A 294 0.99 0.62 21.96
C GLY A 294 -0.11 0.63 23.00
N TYR A 295 -0.99 1.62 22.90
CA TYR A 295 -2.15 1.82 23.76
C TYR A 295 -3.40 1.29 23.04
N TRP A 296 -4.33 0.67 23.76
CA TRP A 296 -5.60 0.22 23.18
C TRP A 296 -6.78 0.97 23.80
N SER A 297 -7.81 1.15 22.97
CA SER A 297 -9.07 1.76 23.39
C SER A 297 -10.01 0.75 24.06
N ASP A 298 -11.12 1.24 24.62
CA ASP A 298 -12.26 0.41 24.97
C ASP A 298 -12.88 -0.26 23.75
N PRO A 299 -13.55 -1.41 23.91
CA PRO A 299 -14.22 -2.08 22.81
C PRO A 299 -15.33 -1.20 22.20
N GLY A 300 -15.29 -0.99 20.89
CA GLY A 300 -16.25 -0.15 20.17
C GLY A 300 -16.13 1.34 20.42
N LEU A 301 -15.16 1.79 21.24
CA LEU A 301 -14.94 3.21 21.59
C LEU A 301 -13.49 3.61 21.32
N PRO A 302 -13.11 3.87 20.08
CA PRO A 302 -11.75 4.22 19.68
C PRO A 302 -11.13 5.40 20.43
N GLU A 303 -11.95 6.29 20.94
CA GLU A 303 -11.56 7.54 21.60
C GLU A 303 -11.42 7.42 23.12
N SER A 304 -11.73 6.27 23.70
CA SER A 304 -11.61 6.01 25.14
C SER A 304 -10.37 5.18 25.40
N VAL A 305 -9.32 5.78 25.92
CA VAL A 305 -8.02 5.14 26.16
C VAL A 305 -7.55 5.38 27.59
N TYR A 306 -7.32 4.32 28.37
CA TYR A 306 -6.78 4.46 29.71
C TYR A 306 -5.26 4.55 29.69
N GLY A 307 -4.69 5.42 30.49
CA GLY A 307 -3.24 5.63 30.56
C GLY A 307 -2.45 4.37 30.95
N HIS A 308 -3.09 3.39 31.60
CA HIS A 308 -2.50 2.09 31.96
C HIS A 308 -2.78 0.99 30.90
N ALA A 309 -3.60 1.27 29.89
CA ALA A 309 -3.98 0.31 28.85
C ALA A 309 -2.93 0.28 27.74
N TYR A 310 -1.74 -0.25 27.99
CA TYR A 310 -0.66 -0.33 27.02
C TYR A 310 0.15 -1.62 27.11
N LEU A 311 0.78 -2.00 26.00
CA LEU A 311 1.89 -2.95 25.94
C LEU A 311 3.16 -2.22 25.49
N ASP A 312 4.29 -2.60 26.07
CA ASP A 312 5.60 -2.11 25.67
C ASP A 312 6.32 -3.17 24.82
N PHE A 313 6.58 -2.86 23.55
CA PHE A 313 7.19 -3.74 22.57
C PHE A 313 8.72 -3.62 22.59
N SER A 314 9.31 -3.80 23.77
CA SER A 314 10.75 -3.79 23.98
C SER A 314 11.18 -4.97 24.86
N ASP A 315 12.43 -5.36 24.73
CA ASP A 315 13.15 -6.30 25.57
C ASP A 315 14.62 -5.90 25.70
N SER A 316 15.43 -6.73 26.35
CA SER A 316 16.85 -6.43 26.57
C SER A 316 17.68 -6.40 25.28
N GLU A 317 17.23 -7.02 24.21
CA GLU A 317 17.94 -7.07 22.93
C GLU A 317 17.51 -5.95 21.99
N THR A 318 16.32 -5.37 22.20
CA THR A 318 15.73 -4.31 21.37
C THR A 318 15.80 -2.93 22.02
N VAL A 319 16.72 -2.72 22.93
CA VAL A 319 16.94 -1.40 23.57
C VAL A 319 17.16 -0.32 22.50
N GLY A 320 16.43 0.80 22.63
CA GLY A 320 16.48 1.92 21.67
C GLY A 320 15.77 1.63 20.36
N ASP A 321 14.87 0.65 20.33
CA ASP A 321 14.00 0.36 19.20
C ASP A 321 12.82 1.34 19.13
N VAL A 322 12.13 1.38 18.00
CA VAL A 322 10.94 2.22 17.79
C VAL A 322 9.90 1.44 16.99
N ILE A 323 8.63 1.61 17.31
CA ILE A 323 7.54 1.07 16.50
C ILE A 323 7.52 1.82 15.16
N THR A 324 7.47 1.06 14.07
CA THR A 324 7.38 1.56 12.70
C THR A 324 6.03 1.30 12.06
N GLY A 325 5.15 0.58 12.73
CA GLY A 325 3.78 0.31 12.30
C GLY A 325 3.18 -0.94 12.93
N ALA A 326 1.99 -1.29 12.50
CA ALA A 326 1.32 -2.53 12.87
C ALA A 326 0.36 -3.00 11.77
N LEU A 327 -0.06 -4.25 11.86
CA LEU A 327 -1.10 -4.83 11.00
C LEU A 327 -2.03 -5.68 11.87
N GLY A 328 -3.25 -5.17 12.07
CA GLY A 328 -4.27 -5.81 12.89
C GLY A 328 -4.96 -6.97 12.19
N ASN A 329 -5.59 -7.85 12.95
CA ASN A 329 -6.43 -8.96 12.47
C ASN A 329 -5.74 -9.91 11.46
N TYR A 330 -4.42 -10.13 11.59
CA TYR A 330 -3.68 -11.12 10.84
C TYR A 330 -3.84 -12.49 11.51
N GLU A 331 -4.61 -13.40 10.92
CA GLU A 331 -4.91 -14.75 11.48
C GLU A 331 -5.33 -14.69 12.97
N GLY A 332 -6.06 -13.63 13.35
CA GLY A 332 -6.50 -13.39 14.73
C GLY A 332 -5.44 -12.74 15.65
N LEU A 333 -4.26 -12.44 15.14
CA LEU A 333 -3.19 -11.73 15.81
C LEU A 333 -3.13 -10.26 15.35
N MET A 334 -2.51 -9.41 16.14
CA MET A 334 -1.95 -8.13 15.66
C MET A 334 -0.44 -8.31 15.54
N VAL A 335 0.14 -7.92 14.43
CA VAL A 335 1.59 -7.90 14.22
C VAL A 335 2.06 -6.46 14.38
N VAL A 336 2.95 -6.21 15.32
CA VAL A 336 3.57 -4.90 15.55
C VAL A 336 4.99 -4.94 15.00
N PHE A 337 5.30 -3.99 14.14
CA PHE A 337 6.60 -3.82 13.53
C PHE A 337 7.43 -2.83 14.34
N THR A 338 8.65 -3.20 14.66
CA THR A 338 9.67 -2.26 15.13
C THR A 338 10.83 -2.23 14.13
N GLU A 339 11.82 -1.38 14.27
CA GLU A 339 12.98 -1.40 13.37
C GLU A 339 13.80 -2.69 13.48
N LYS A 340 13.84 -3.29 14.69
CA LYS A 340 14.73 -4.44 14.98
C LYS A 340 14.00 -5.77 15.06
N ALA A 341 12.69 -5.80 15.28
CA ALA A 341 11.94 -7.02 15.56
C ALA A 341 10.49 -6.96 15.06
N LEU A 342 9.86 -8.12 14.99
CA LEU A 342 8.41 -8.27 14.85
C LEU A 342 7.84 -8.85 16.14
N TRP A 343 6.70 -8.33 16.54
CA TRP A 343 5.96 -8.78 17.72
C TRP A 343 4.57 -9.20 17.32
N THR A 344 4.07 -10.25 17.95
CA THR A 344 2.66 -10.64 17.82
C THR A 344 1.91 -10.36 19.12
N VAL A 345 0.67 -9.90 19.00
CA VAL A 345 -0.26 -9.73 20.11
C VAL A 345 -1.42 -10.68 19.90
N SER A 346 -1.62 -11.54 20.88
CA SER A 346 -2.74 -12.48 20.97
C SER A 346 -3.63 -12.16 22.17
N GLY A 347 -4.80 -12.78 22.23
CA GLY A 347 -5.79 -12.52 23.28
C GLY A 347 -7.06 -11.90 22.71
N THR A 348 -8.00 -11.58 23.57
CA THR A 348 -9.30 -10.95 23.20
C THR A 348 -9.43 -9.53 23.75
N GLY A 349 -8.55 -9.12 24.63
CA GLY A 349 -8.66 -7.86 25.37
C GLY A 349 -9.76 -7.91 26.45
N ALA A 350 -10.27 -9.10 26.77
CA ALA A 350 -11.19 -9.25 27.88
C ALA A 350 -10.47 -9.03 29.21
N THR A 351 -11.17 -8.39 30.15
CA THR A 351 -10.68 -8.24 31.53
C THR A 351 -11.15 -9.44 32.34
N ILE A 352 -10.21 -10.17 32.91
CA ILE A 352 -10.47 -11.31 33.82
C ILE A 352 -9.93 -10.93 35.19
N GLY A 353 -10.80 -10.48 36.09
CA GLY A 353 -10.38 -9.81 37.33
C GLY A 353 -9.70 -8.48 37.01
N ASP A 354 -8.49 -8.28 37.51
CA ASP A 354 -7.67 -7.09 37.23
C ASP A 354 -6.68 -7.29 36.06
N ILE A 355 -6.77 -8.42 35.35
CA ILE A 355 -5.81 -8.80 34.29
C ILE A 355 -6.51 -8.72 32.94
N ILE A 356 -5.91 -8.01 32.01
CA ILE A 356 -6.31 -8.01 30.60
C ILE A 356 -5.54 -9.13 29.87
N ASP A 357 -6.24 -9.93 29.07
CA ASP A 357 -5.71 -11.14 28.44
C ASP A 357 -4.83 -10.91 27.19
N TRP A 358 -4.32 -9.67 27.00
CA TRP A 358 -3.34 -9.42 25.94
C TRP A 358 -2.00 -10.06 26.25
N THR A 359 -1.50 -10.87 25.32
CA THR A 359 -0.16 -11.46 25.38
C THR A 359 0.67 -10.99 24.20
N LYS A 360 1.79 -10.34 24.46
CA LYS A 360 2.79 -10.01 23.44
C LYS A 360 3.86 -11.11 23.37
N THR A 361 4.26 -11.46 22.17
CA THR A 361 5.35 -12.42 21.93
C THR A 361 6.29 -11.84 20.87
N ARG A 362 7.58 -11.82 21.17
CA ARG A 362 8.60 -11.55 20.15
C ARG A 362 8.69 -12.76 19.24
N THR A 363 8.70 -12.53 17.94
CA THR A 363 8.77 -13.59 16.93
C THR A 363 10.22 -13.98 16.64
N ASN A 364 10.42 -15.06 15.87
CA ASN A 364 11.73 -15.49 15.39
C ASN A 364 12.18 -14.73 14.12
N ALA A 365 11.44 -13.70 13.69
CA ALA A 365 11.84 -12.86 12.57
C ALA A 365 13.21 -12.23 12.81
N ALA A 366 14.06 -12.26 11.78
CA ALA A 366 15.45 -11.82 11.90
C ALA A 366 15.60 -10.30 12.03
N THR A 367 14.60 -9.52 11.63
CA THR A 367 14.62 -8.05 11.65
C THR A 367 13.20 -7.49 11.60
N GLY A 368 13.05 -6.19 11.81
CA GLY A 368 11.78 -5.50 11.72
C GLY A 368 11.50 -4.87 10.37
N SER A 369 10.57 -3.91 10.32
CA SER A 369 10.15 -3.18 9.13
C SER A 369 10.61 -1.72 9.14
N VAL A 370 10.79 -1.12 7.96
CA VAL A 370 11.17 0.30 7.84
C VAL A 370 9.99 1.25 7.92
N SER A 371 8.79 0.79 7.56
CA SER A 371 7.61 1.65 7.42
C SER A 371 6.33 0.84 7.56
N HIS A 372 5.33 1.42 8.21
CA HIS A 372 3.97 0.88 8.31
C HIS A 372 3.40 0.54 6.92
N ARG A 373 3.59 1.43 5.97
CA ARG A 373 3.03 1.31 4.62
C ARG A 373 3.77 0.33 3.70
N SER A 374 4.90 -0.22 4.15
CA SER A 374 5.66 -1.22 3.38
C SER A 374 5.17 -2.65 3.58
N ALA A 375 4.29 -2.88 4.55
CA ALA A 375 3.79 -4.20 4.93
C ALA A 375 2.42 -4.47 4.29
N VAL A 376 2.29 -5.58 3.57
CA VAL A 376 1.06 -5.98 2.86
C VAL A 376 0.80 -7.46 3.06
N ARG A 377 -0.47 -7.83 3.20
CA ARG A 377 -0.88 -9.25 3.28
C ARG A 377 -0.73 -9.95 1.94
N VAL A 378 -0.29 -11.20 2.00
CA VAL A 378 -0.09 -12.08 0.86
C VAL A 378 -0.89 -13.36 1.08
N PRO A 379 -1.71 -13.80 0.12
CA PRO A 379 -2.50 -15.01 0.28
C PRO A 379 -1.63 -16.27 0.31
N ALA A 380 -2.11 -17.32 0.97
CA ALA A 380 -1.53 -18.65 0.90
C ALA A 380 -1.49 -19.14 -0.56
N GLY A 381 -0.48 -19.94 -0.92
CA GLY A 381 -0.27 -20.39 -2.29
C GLY A 381 0.52 -19.42 -3.16
N SER A 382 1.02 -18.31 -2.61
CA SER A 382 1.87 -17.36 -3.30
C SER A 382 3.23 -17.98 -3.63
N LYS A 383 3.75 -17.69 -4.82
CA LYS A 383 5.01 -18.23 -5.33
C LYS A 383 6.14 -17.22 -5.21
N TYR A 384 7.31 -17.69 -4.85
CA TYR A 384 8.54 -16.88 -4.80
C TYR A 384 9.73 -17.69 -5.29
N SER A 385 10.78 -17.00 -5.71
CA SER A 385 12.04 -17.65 -6.11
C SER A 385 13.00 -17.67 -4.92
N ASP A 386 13.53 -18.83 -4.59
CA ASP A 386 14.55 -18.96 -3.55
C ASP A 386 15.95 -18.50 -4.03
N GLN A 387 16.95 -18.61 -3.16
CA GLN A 387 18.34 -18.22 -3.46
C GLN A 387 18.96 -18.98 -4.65
N THR A 388 18.42 -20.12 -5.00
CA THR A 388 18.89 -20.96 -6.13
C THR A 388 18.12 -20.70 -7.42
N GLY A 389 17.10 -19.82 -7.38
CA GLY A 389 16.21 -19.53 -8.49
C GLY A 389 15.09 -20.55 -8.67
N GLN A 390 14.90 -21.46 -7.72
CA GLN A 390 13.79 -22.41 -7.76
C GLN A 390 12.53 -21.77 -7.21
N LEU A 391 11.39 -22.03 -7.87
CA LEU A 391 10.10 -21.58 -7.44
C LEU A 391 9.60 -22.39 -6.24
N GLN A 392 9.29 -21.69 -5.16
CA GLN A 392 8.68 -22.19 -3.95
C GLN A 392 7.25 -21.65 -3.82
N THR A 393 6.46 -22.24 -2.93
CA THR A 393 5.06 -21.81 -2.69
C THR A 393 4.83 -21.69 -1.19
N THR A 394 4.20 -20.59 -0.75
CA THR A 394 3.81 -20.40 0.65
C THR A 394 2.68 -21.35 1.03
N SER A 395 2.77 -21.97 2.20
CA SER A 395 1.74 -22.87 2.72
C SER A 395 0.64 -22.12 3.49
N VAL A 396 0.94 -20.93 3.99
CA VAL A 396 0.06 -20.10 4.81
C VAL A 396 -0.04 -18.69 4.25
N SER A 397 -1.07 -17.96 4.66
CA SER A 397 -1.13 -16.51 4.47
C SER A 397 0.09 -15.87 5.14
N SER A 398 0.65 -14.85 4.55
CA SER A 398 1.89 -14.22 5.02
C SER A 398 1.78 -12.70 4.95
N ILE A 399 2.71 -12.01 5.58
CA ILE A 399 2.88 -10.55 5.45
C ILE A 399 4.20 -10.31 4.70
N ALA A 400 4.12 -9.66 3.55
CA ALA A 400 5.31 -9.18 2.85
C ALA A 400 5.66 -7.79 3.38
N TYR A 401 6.92 -7.55 3.72
CA TYR A 401 7.36 -6.28 4.29
C TYR A 401 8.80 -5.94 3.90
N PHE A 402 9.11 -4.65 3.86
CA PHE A 402 10.44 -4.14 3.53
C PHE A 402 11.25 -3.95 4.82
N THR A 403 12.49 -4.43 4.83
CA THR A 403 13.32 -4.45 6.03
C THR A 403 14.36 -3.32 6.06
N PRO A 404 14.90 -2.97 7.25
CA PRO A 404 16.04 -2.07 7.36
C PRO A 404 17.32 -2.55 6.67
N LEU A 405 17.40 -3.84 6.35
CA LEU A 405 18.54 -4.43 5.61
C LEU A 405 18.44 -4.19 4.09
N GLY A 406 17.32 -3.61 3.62
CA GLY A 406 17.08 -3.35 2.21
C GLY A 406 16.62 -4.59 1.43
N ASP A 407 16.01 -5.55 2.11
CA ASP A 407 15.38 -6.73 1.48
C ASP A 407 13.87 -6.76 1.74
N ILE A 408 13.16 -7.59 0.98
CA ILE A 408 11.74 -7.85 1.18
C ILE A 408 11.59 -9.28 1.68
N ARG A 409 10.83 -9.42 2.77
CA ARG A 409 10.61 -10.69 3.45
C ARG A 409 9.15 -11.05 3.53
N LEU A 410 8.89 -12.34 3.65
CA LEU A 410 7.58 -12.90 4.03
C LEU A 410 7.64 -13.37 5.48
N PHE A 411 6.67 -12.92 6.26
CA PHE A 411 6.44 -13.33 7.64
C PHE A 411 5.20 -14.23 7.71
N ASP A 412 5.33 -15.40 8.30
CA ASP A 412 4.29 -16.44 8.37
C ASP A 412 3.51 -16.47 9.71
N GLY A 413 3.81 -15.54 10.59
CA GLY A 413 3.25 -15.47 11.95
C GLY A 413 4.29 -15.72 13.05
N ASP A 414 5.42 -16.34 12.75
CA ASP A 414 6.52 -16.60 13.67
C ASP A 414 7.89 -16.37 13.04
N ASN A 415 8.10 -16.88 11.82
CA ASN A 415 9.38 -16.81 11.11
C ASN A 415 9.28 -15.90 9.89
N ASP A 416 10.43 -15.46 9.41
CA ASP A 416 10.53 -14.71 8.17
C ASP A 416 11.50 -15.35 7.19
N LEU A 417 11.28 -15.08 5.89
CA LEU A 417 12.17 -15.53 4.82
C LEU A 417 12.35 -14.44 3.76
N ILE A 418 13.55 -14.33 3.19
CA ILE A 418 13.84 -13.38 2.13
C ILE A 418 13.26 -13.90 0.82
N VAL A 419 12.49 -13.06 0.11
CA VAL A 419 11.91 -13.37 -1.19
C VAL A 419 12.46 -12.52 -2.33
N SER A 420 13.16 -11.44 -2.00
CA SER A 420 13.65 -10.45 -2.95
C SER A 420 15.03 -10.76 -3.56
N HIS A 421 15.51 -11.97 -3.43
CA HIS A 421 16.79 -12.40 -4.06
C HIS A 421 16.89 -12.05 -5.55
N PRO A 422 15.79 -12.14 -6.33
CA PRO A 422 15.85 -11.82 -7.75
C PRO A 422 16.20 -10.38 -8.10
N VAL A 423 15.96 -9.43 -7.20
CA VAL A 423 16.15 -7.98 -7.42
C VAL A 423 17.14 -7.35 -6.44
N ARG A 424 18.06 -8.15 -5.91
CA ARG A 424 18.98 -7.72 -4.84
C ARG A 424 19.93 -6.60 -5.25
N ASP A 425 20.35 -6.54 -6.52
CA ASP A 425 21.31 -5.54 -7.00
C ASP A 425 20.62 -4.17 -7.10
N THR A 426 19.35 -4.16 -7.53
CA THR A 426 18.50 -2.97 -7.46
C THR A 426 18.26 -2.55 -6.00
N LEU A 427 17.92 -3.49 -5.11
CA LEU A 427 17.72 -3.21 -3.69
C LEU A 427 18.99 -2.70 -2.98
N ALA A 428 20.18 -3.10 -3.44
CA ALA A 428 21.44 -2.59 -2.91
C ALA A 428 21.64 -1.08 -3.14
N THR A 429 20.86 -0.47 -4.03
CA THR A 429 20.85 0.99 -4.26
C THR A 429 19.93 1.76 -3.31
N PHE A 430 19.21 1.08 -2.42
CA PHE A 430 18.25 1.67 -1.50
C PHE A 430 18.83 2.78 -0.64
N ASN A 431 18.15 3.94 -0.58
CA ASN A 431 18.53 5.05 0.27
C ASN A 431 17.99 4.87 1.70
N TYR A 432 18.79 4.29 2.57
CA TYR A 432 18.41 4.03 3.96
C TYR A 432 17.99 5.28 4.75
N ALA A 433 18.54 6.45 4.42
CA ALA A 433 18.19 7.70 5.10
C ALA A 433 16.72 8.10 4.92
N GLN A 434 16.11 7.64 3.83
CA GLN A 434 14.70 7.90 3.49
C GLN A 434 13.79 6.67 3.69
N ARG A 435 14.22 5.70 4.50
CA ARG A 435 13.53 4.41 4.70
C ARG A 435 12.07 4.52 5.12
N HIS A 436 11.71 5.57 5.87
CA HIS A 436 10.34 5.81 6.32
C HIS A 436 9.35 6.16 5.20
N LYS A 437 9.87 6.48 4.00
CA LYS A 437 9.07 6.79 2.81
C LYS A 437 8.78 5.58 1.93
N VAL A 438 9.31 4.41 2.26
CA VAL A 438 9.00 3.17 1.54
C VAL A 438 7.54 2.80 1.76
N TRP A 439 6.84 2.49 0.68
CA TRP A 439 5.45 2.05 0.73
C TRP A 439 5.19 0.98 -0.33
N ALA A 440 4.10 0.24 -0.16
CA ALA A 440 3.71 -0.83 -1.06
C ALA A 440 2.26 -0.65 -1.53
N LEU A 441 2.01 -1.00 -2.79
CA LEU A 441 0.70 -1.03 -3.41
C LEU A 441 0.32 -2.47 -3.70
N ASN A 442 -0.88 -2.86 -3.32
CA ASN A 442 -1.47 -4.13 -3.74
C ASN A 442 -2.25 -3.90 -5.05
N ASP A 443 -1.92 -4.67 -6.08
CA ASP A 443 -2.70 -4.78 -7.32
C ASP A 443 -3.34 -6.17 -7.33
N SER A 444 -4.52 -6.26 -6.74
CA SER A 444 -5.24 -7.52 -6.57
C SER A 444 -5.68 -8.13 -7.91
N ALA A 445 -5.96 -7.29 -8.90
CA ALA A 445 -6.39 -7.71 -10.23
C ALA A 445 -5.31 -8.49 -10.99
N ASN A 446 -4.04 -8.11 -10.81
CA ASN A 446 -2.90 -8.74 -11.48
C ASN A 446 -2.09 -9.66 -10.54
N ASN A 447 -2.52 -9.85 -9.30
CA ASN A 447 -1.85 -10.65 -8.27
C ASN A 447 -0.40 -10.19 -8.03
N GLN A 448 -0.19 -8.88 -7.89
CA GLN A 448 1.13 -8.32 -7.68
C GLN A 448 1.17 -7.32 -6.53
N LEU A 449 2.32 -7.27 -5.87
CA LEU A 449 2.67 -6.25 -4.89
C LEU A 449 3.78 -5.39 -5.47
N ILE A 450 3.67 -4.08 -5.28
CA ILE A 450 4.59 -3.10 -5.86
C ILE A 450 5.14 -2.24 -4.74
N TRP A 451 6.44 -2.34 -4.44
CA TRP A 451 7.11 -1.46 -3.49
C TRP A 451 7.73 -0.28 -4.20
N PHE A 452 7.50 0.90 -3.68
CA PHE A 452 8.12 2.14 -4.14
C PHE A 452 9.20 2.54 -3.15
N ILE A 453 10.44 2.63 -3.63
CA ILE A 453 11.62 2.84 -2.81
C ILE A 453 12.44 4.04 -3.31
N PRO A 454 13.05 4.82 -2.41
CA PRO A 454 14.05 5.80 -2.78
C PRO A 454 15.39 5.09 -3.06
N THR A 455 16.04 5.43 -4.18
CA THR A 455 17.32 4.83 -4.57
C THR A 455 18.45 5.85 -4.69
N GLY A 456 19.70 5.43 -4.54
CA GLY A 456 20.87 6.29 -4.65
C GLY A 456 20.84 7.47 -3.68
N SER A 457 20.78 8.69 -4.21
CA SER A 457 20.67 9.92 -3.42
C SER A 457 19.27 10.53 -3.44
N SER A 458 18.27 9.81 -3.96
CA SER A 458 16.90 10.32 -4.03
C SER A 458 16.33 10.58 -2.65
N GLY A 459 15.70 11.72 -2.47
CA GLY A 459 14.99 12.08 -1.25
C GLY A 459 13.55 11.53 -1.19
N GLU A 460 13.04 11.03 -2.33
CA GLU A 460 11.69 10.51 -2.50
C GLU A 460 11.75 9.15 -3.21
N PRO A 461 10.69 8.32 -3.11
CA PRO A 461 10.60 7.12 -3.92
C PRO A 461 10.73 7.47 -5.40
N ASP A 462 11.55 6.73 -6.12
CA ASP A 462 11.84 6.93 -7.54
C ASP A 462 11.86 5.62 -8.35
N THR A 463 11.87 4.51 -7.66
CA THR A 463 11.91 3.18 -8.28
C THR A 463 10.81 2.30 -7.70
N ALA A 464 10.05 1.65 -8.57
CA ALA A 464 9.07 0.64 -8.21
C ALA A 464 9.63 -0.75 -8.44
N ILE A 465 9.42 -1.64 -7.48
CA ILE A 465 9.79 -3.06 -7.56
C ILE A 465 8.51 -3.87 -7.42
N SER A 466 8.14 -4.58 -8.47
CA SER A 466 6.92 -5.39 -8.51
C SER A 466 7.24 -6.87 -8.32
N TRP A 467 6.45 -7.54 -7.50
CA TRP A 467 6.43 -8.97 -7.31
C TRP A 467 5.06 -9.53 -7.69
N ASN A 468 5.02 -10.31 -8.76
CA ASN A 468 3.84 -11.09 -9.10
C ASN A 468 3.88 -12.40 -8.30
N TYR A 469 3.09 -12.47 -7.24
CA TYR A 469 3.10 -13.61 -6.32
C TYR A 469 2.37 -14.86 -6.88
N ARG A 470 1.63 -14.73 -7.98
CA ARG A 470 1.03 -15.89 -8.67
C ARG A 470 2.06 -16.68 -9.46
N TYR A 471 3.02 -15.97 -10.07
CA TYR A 471 4.06 -16.58 -10.91
C TYR A 471 5.43 -16.65 -10.20
N GLY A 472 5.63 -15.92 -9.10
CA GLY A 472 6.89 -15.84 -8.36
C GLY A 472 7.96 -15.03 -9.08
N VAL A 473 7.54 -14.03 -9.86
CA VAL A 473 8.43 -13.25 -10.74
C VAL A 473 8.52 -11.81 -10.29
N TRP A 474 9.67 -11.18 -10.57
CA TRP A 474 10.01 -9.83 -10.15
C TRP A 474 10.29 -8.93 -11.34
N TYR A 475 9.97 -7.65 -11.19
CA TYR A 475 10.21 -6.60 -12.19
C TYR A 475 10.72 -5.34 -11.51
N VAL A 476 11.48 -4.53 -12.26
CA VAL A 476 12.00 -3.24 -11.81
C VAL A 476 11.48 -2.16 -12.76
N TRP A 477 10.84 -1.14 -12.20
CA TRP A 477 10.30 0.00 -12.92
C TRP A 477 10.91 1.29 -12.37
N PRO A 478 12.01 1.76 -12.95
CA PRO A 478 12.58 3.06 -12.60
C PRO A 478 11.64 4.19 -13.03
N ASP A 479 11.97 5.42 -12.66
CA ASP A 479 11.20 6.62 -12.98
C ASP A 479 9.74 6.57 -12.47
N SER A 480 9.58 6.04 -11.26
CA SER A 480 8.29 5.89 -10.57
C SER A 480 8.21 6.81 -9.33
N PRO A 481 8.15 8.15 -9.50
CA PRO A 481 8.28 9.12 -8.40
C PRO A 481 6.96 9.32 -7.67
N PHE A 482 6.43 8.28 -7.03
CA PHE A 482 5.15 8.32 -6.34
C PHE A 482 5.31 8.27 -4.83
N GLY A 483 4.65 9.22 -4.14
CA GLY A 483 4.71 9.34 -2.69
C GLY A 483 3.83 8.34 -1.93
N HIS A 484 2.70 7.98 -2.51
CA HIS A 484 1.79 6.95 -2.01
C HIS A 484 0.76 6.57 -3.07
N GLY A 485 0.13 5.42 -2.89
CA GLY A 485 -0.94 4.95 -3.75
C GLY A 485 -1.91 4.02 -3.03
N VAL A 486 -3.02 3.77 -3.68
CA VAL A 486 -4.10 2.94 -3.15
C VAL A 486 -4.80 2.19 -4.27
N GLU A 487 -5.24 0.98 -3.99
CA GLU A 487 -6.25 0.29 -4.78
C GLU A 487 -7.62 0.78 -4.30
N LEU A 488 -8.31 1.54 -5.13
CA LEU A 488 -9.61 2.14 -4.81
C LEU A 488 -10.72 1.36 -5.48
N ASP A 489 -11.67 0.90 -4.67
CA ASP A 489 -12.92 0.32 -5.12
C ASP A 489 -13.84 1.43 -5.65
N THR A 490 -14.10 1.44 -6.95
CA THR A 490 -14.92 2.47 -7.60
C THR A 490 -16.42 2.15 -7.54
N SER A 491 -17.26 3.13 -7.87
CA SER A 491 -18.72 2.91 -7.95
C SER A 491 -19.12 1.88 -9.02
N ASP A 492 -18.25 1.62 -9.98
CA ASP A 492 -18.50 0.69 -11.09
C ASP A 492 -17.93 -0.71 -10.81
N ASP A 493 -17.60 -1.02 -9.55
CA ASP A 493 -17.00 -2.26 -9.06
C ASP A 493 -15.66 -2.64 -9.73
N ALA A 494 -15.05 -1.73 -10.47
CA ALA A 494 -13.73 -1.89 -11.03
C ALA A 494 -12.69 -1.26 -10.11
N ALA A 495 -11.78 -2.07 -9.59
CA ALA A 495 -10.66 -1.56 -8.81
C ALA A 495 -9.77 -0.67 -9.67
N LYS A 496 -9.43 0.52 -9.18
CA LYS A 496 -8.45 1.43 -9.79
C LYS A 496 -7.25 1.59 -8.90
N LEU A 497 -6.08 1.56 -9.51
CA LEU A 497 -4.84 1.91 -8.82
C LEU A 497 -4.62 3.40 -8.96
N LEU A 498 -4.62 4.12 -7.85
CA LEU A 498 -4.31 5.54 -7.82
C LEU A 498 -2.97 5.75 -7.14
N VAL A 499 -2.13 6.60 -7.72
CA VAL A 499 -0.85 7.01 -7.14
C VAL A 499 -0.73 8.52 -7.15
N GLY A 500 -0.03 9.07 -6.17
CA GLY A 500 0.19 10.50 -6.03
C GLY A 500 1.64 10.90 -6.30
N GLU A 501 1.84 12.01 -7.01
CA GLU A 501 3.15 12.57 -7.35
C GLU A 501 3.96 12.93 -6.10
N ALA A 502 5.20 12.48 -6.03
CA ALA A 502 6.13 12.78 -4.95
C ALA A 502 7.03 14.01 -5.22
N LEU A 503 7.03 14.52 -6.46
CA LEU A 503 7.91 15.62 -6.85
C LEU A 503 7.17 16.96 -6.83
N THR A 504 7.55 17.85 -5.92
CA THR A 504 6.98 19.21 -5.86
C THR A 504 7.21 20.04 -7.14
N THR A 505 8.23 19.71 -7.91
CA THR A 505 8.50 20.38 -9.20
C THR A 505 7.41 20.14 -10.23
N LYS A 506 6.66 19.04 -10.09
CA LYS A 506 5.51 18.73 -10.95
C LYS A 506 4.19 19.18 -10.33
N GLY A 507 4.11 19.28 -9.01
CA GLY A 507 2.89 19.57 -8.24
C GLY A 507 2.14 18.31 -7.84
N ALA A 508 1.16 18.45 -6.94
CA ALA A 508 0.39 17.32 -6.41
C ALA A 508 -0.64 16.81 -7.43
N TYR A 509 -0.18 16.00 -8.37
CA TYR A 509 -1.03 15.25 -9.27
C TYR A 509 -1.34 13.86 -8.72
N ILE A 510 -2.54 13.39 -9.04
CA ILE A 510 -2.98 12.02 -8.81
C ILE A 510 -3.10 11.37 -10.18
N TYR A 511 -2.59 10.15 -10.29
CA TYR A 511 -2.60 9.39 -11.53
C TYR A 511 -3.38 8.09 -11.38
N SER A 512 -4.09 7.69 -12.42
CA SER A 512 -4.51 6.31 -12.64
C SER A 512 -3.29 5.52 -13.08
N PHE A 513 -2.84 4.61 -12.23
CA PHE A 513 -1.60 3.86 -12.42
C PHE A 513 -1.85 2.54 -13.14
N LEU A 514 -0.91 2.11 -13.94
CA LEU A 514 -1.02 0.97 -14.88
C LEU A 514 -2.21 1.15 -15.85
N ASP A 515 -2.44 2.38 -16.28
CA ASP A 515 -3.52 2.78 -17.17
C ASP A 515 -2.99 3.64 -18.32
N GLY A 516 -3.25 3.24 -19.55
CA GLY A 516 -2.76 3.91 -20.74
C GLY A 516 -1.43 3.37 -21.27
N ASN A 517 -0.88 4.06 -22.27
CA ASN A 517 0.29 3.62 -23.04
C ASN A 517 1.50 4.58 -22.90
N SER A 518 1.41 5.57 -22.03
CA SER A 518 2.44 6.58 -21.82
C SER A 518 2.54 6.97 -20.34
N PHE A 519 3.64 7.58 -19.94
CA PHE A 519 3.80 8.21 -18.64
C PHE A 519 3.29 9.66 -18.72
N ASP A 520 1.97 9.84 -18.60
CA ASP A 520 1.28 11.13 -18.73
C ASP A 520 1.70 11.89 -20.00
N GLY A 521 1.65 11.21 -21.15
CA GLY A 521 2.07 11.75 -22.45
C GLY A 521 3.58 11.68 -22.73
N SER A 522 4.40 11.27 -21.76
CA SER A 522 5.82 11.01 -21.96
C SER A 522 6.06 9.57 -22.41
N ASN A 523 7.16 9.34 -23.11
CA ASN A 523 7.55 8.01 -23.57
C ASN A 523 7.80 7.05 -22.41
N ILE A 524 7.44 5.77 -22.60
CA ILE A 524 7.86 4.69 -21.74
C ILE A 524 9.12 4.07 -22.36
N GLU A 525 10.26 4.24 -21.70
CA GLU A 525 11.49 3.55 -22.06
C GLU A 525 11.43 2.11 -21.51
N ALA A 526 10.90 1.18 -22.30
CA ALA A 526 10.76 -0.21 -21.93
C ALA A 526 11.89 -1.03 -22.58
N THR A 527 12.63 -1.76 -21.77
CA THR A 527 13.77 -2.58 -22.21
C THR A 527 13.74 -3.94 -21.55
N TRP A 528 13.84 -4.97 -22.34
CA TRP A 528 14.08 -6.34 -21.90
C TRP A 528 15.47 -6.80 -22.31
N MET A 529 16.20 -7.43 -21.38
CA MET A 529 17.55 -7.90 -21.62
C MET A 529 17.68 -9.38 -21.20
N THR A 530 18.21 -10.22 -22.10
CA THR A 530 18.49 -11.60 -21.75
C THR A 530 19.72 -11.70 -20.84
N LYS A 531 19.85 -12.81 -20.13
CA LYS A 531 21.16 -13.23 -19.64
C LYS A 531 22.12 -13.50 -20.81
N THR A 532 23.37 -13.84 -20.53
CA THR A 532 24.29 -14.32 -21.56
C THR A 532 23.83 -15.70 -22.03
N LEU A 533 23.43 -15.79 -23.30
CA LEU A 533 23.03 -17.05 -23.97
C LEU A 533 24.28 -17.73 -24.54
N TYR A 534 24.53 -18.92 -24.08
CA TYR A 534 25.71 -19.70 -24.52
C TYR A 534 25.38 -20.71 -25.63
N GLY A 535 24.11 -20.85 -26.01
CA GLY A 535 23.66 -21.92 -26.89
C GLY A 535 23.82 -23.30 -26.27
N VAL A 536 23.32 -24.31 -26.93
CA VAL A 536 23.40 -25.71 -26.49
C VAL A 536 24.18 -26.56 -27.50
N ASN A 537 24.83 -27.61 -27.02
CA ASN A 537 25.44 -28.60 -27.87
C ASN A 537 24.40 -29.60 -28.41
N GLU A 538 24.84 -30.57 -29.21
CA GLU A 538 23.97 -31.63 -29.77
C GLU A 538 23.28 -32.48 -28.69
N GLN A 539 23.79 -32.48 -27.46
CA GLN A 539 23.22 -33.16 -26.31
C GLN A 539 22.28 -32.25 -25.47
N GLY A 540 22.01 -31.02 -25.91
CA GLY A 540 21.15 -30.06 -25.20
C GLY A 540 21.81 -29.38 -23.98
N GLN A 541 23.14 -29.53 -23.80
CA GLN A 541 23.86 -28.92 -22.68
C GLN A 541 24.46 -27.57 -23.09
N PRO A 542 24.57 -26.58 -22.15
CA PRO A 542 25.19 -25.30 -22.45
C PRO A 542 26.61 -25.44 -23.00
N ALA A 543 26.88 -24.85 -24.16
CA ALA A 543 28.15 -24.93 -24.86
C ALA A 543 29.05 -23.73 -24.53
N MET A 544 29.34 -23.46 -23.24
CA MET A 544 29.99 -22.25 -22.74
C MET A 544 31.41 -22.03 -23.27
N SER A 545 32.21 -23.08 -23.35
CA SER A 545 33.61 -22.99 -23.76
C SER A 545 33.83 -23.00 -25.28
N ASN A 546 32.80 -23.17 -26.05
CA ASN A 546 32.90 -23.25 -27.49
C ASN A 546 32.59 -21.91 -28.15
N ARG A 547 33.49 -21.40 -28.98
CA ARG A 547 33.21 -20.26 -29.83
C ARG A 547 32.16 -20.63 -30.85
N LYS A 548 31.15 -19.75 -31.03
CA LYS A 548 30.05 -19.93 -31.96
C LYS A 548 30.09 -18.88 -33.04
N ARG A 549 29.62 -19.26 -34.20
CA ARG A 549 29.24 -18.33 -35.25
C ARG A 549 27.74 -18.12 -35.17
N TRP A 550 27.35 -17.00 -34.57
CA TRP A 550 25.93 -16.61 -34.49
C TRP A 550 25.44 -16.23 -35.87
N ARG A 551 24.29 -16.77 -36.27
CA ARG A 551 23.80 -16.66 -37.64
C ARG A 551 22.68 -15.69 -37.77
N TRP A 552 21.57 -15.99 -37.12
CA TRP A 552 20.37 -15.15 -37.19
C TRP A 552 19.54 -15.28 -35.92
N LEU A 553 18.73 -14.25 -35.72
CA LEU A 553 17.73 -14.10 -34.67
C LEU A 553 16.39 -13.88 -35.33
N ASP A 554 15.39 -14.68 -34.97
CA ASP A 554 14.02 -14.54 -35.40
C ASP A 554 13.17 -14.19 -34.18
N LEU A 555 12.36 -13.12 -34.29
CA LEU A 555 11.59 -12.56 -33.19
C LEU A 555 10.14 -12.42 -33.63
N LEU A 556 9.23 -12.88 -32.78
CA LEU A 556 7.78 -12.72 -32.97
C LEU A 556 7.26 -11.76 -31.92
N PHE A 557 6.75 -10.61 -32.35
CA PHE A 557 6.18 -9.56 -31.52
C PHE A 557 4.69 -9.42 -31.73
N ARG A 558 4.01 -8.98 -30.67
CA ARG A 558 2.68 -8.37 -30.78
C ARG A 558 2.80 -6.88 -30.50
N VAL A 559 2.20 -6.05 -31.33
CA VAL A 559 2.17 -4.59 -31.18
C VAL A 559 0.74 -4.10 -31.36
N ASN A 560 0.36 -3.02 -30.70
CA ASN A 560 -0.98 -2.46 -30.82
C ASN A 560 -1.03 -1.23 -31.73
N GLN A 561 0.11 -0.61 -32.00
CA GLN A 561 0.27 0.54 -32.91
C GLN A 561 1.68 0.52 -33.52
N ASP A 562 2.00 1.49 -34.36
CA ASP A 562 3.33 1.62 -34.96
C ASP A 562 4.36 1.93 -33.86
N VAL A 563 5.09 0.92 -33.45
CA VAL A 563 6.18 0.99 -32.49
C VAL A 563 7.45 0.48 -33.12
N ASP A 564 8.46 1.33 -33.19
CA ASP A 564 9.79 0.91 -33.61
C ASP A 564 10.50 0.19 -32.45
N LEU A 565 10.78 -1.10 -32.66
CA LEU A 565 11.50 -1.92 -31.70
C LEU A 565 12.98 -1.94 -32.04
N ASN A 566 13.80 -1.48 -31.10
CA ASN A 566 15.24 -1.58 -31.19
C ASN A 566 15.70 -2.93 -30.66
N VAL A 567 16.26 -3.75 -31.50
CA VAL A 567 16.85 -5.04 -31.14
C VAL A 567 18.37 -4.92 -31.28
N GLN A 568 19.07 -5.10 -30.17
CA GLN A 568 20.52 -5.02 -30.07
C GLN A 568 21.10 -6.36 -29.63
N TRP A 569 22.25 -6.70 -30.14
CA TRP A 569 23.03 -7.83 -29.65
C TRP A 569 24.38 -7.36 -29.13
N LEU A 570 24.77 -7.91 -27.99
CA LEU A 570 25.97 -7.58 -27.25
C LEU A 570 26.84 -8.83 -27.10
N GLY A 571 28.13 -8.67 -27.01
CA GLY A 571 29.03 -9.77 -26.65
C GLY A 571 28.72 -10.32 -25.26
N GLY A 572 29.04 -11.58 -25.01
CA GLY A 572 28.73 -12.27 -23.74
C GLY A 572 29.25 -11.58 -22.48
N ALA A 573 30.31 -10.77 -22.60
CA ALA A 573 30.91 -10.00 -21.51
C ALA A 573 30.43 -8.54 -21.42
N ALA A 574 29.59 -8.09 -22.35
CA ALA A 574 29.12 -6.70 -22.36
C ALA A 574 28.19 -6.40 -21.18
N THR A 575 28.43 -5.28 -20.50
CA THR A 575 27.69 -4.86 -19.30
C THR A 575 26.81 -3.65 -19.53
N ASN A 576 27.01 -2.92 -20.64
CA ASN A 576 26.28 -1.69 -20.93
C ASN A 576 25.89 -1.60 -22.42
N ASN A 577 25.05 -0.61 -22.76
CA ASN A 577 24.51 -0.39 -24.09
C ASN A 577 25.55 0.10 -25.11
N ALA A 578 26.64 0.72 -24.65
CA ALA A 578 27.69 1.24 -25.52
C ALA A 578 28.48 0.09 -26.22
N ASP A 579 28.33 -1.15 -25.70
CA ASP A 579 29.02 -2.33 -26.21
C ASP A 579 28.17 -3.10 -27.24
N ALA A 580 27.13 -2.50 -27.81
CA ALA A 580 26.31 -3.15 -28.83
C ALA A 580 27.13 -3.45 -30.09
N LEU A 581 27.16 -4.72 -30.47
CA LEU A 581 27.85 -5.21 -31.66
C LEU A 581 27.06 -5.00 -32.94
N GLY A 582 25.75 -4.80 -32.80
CA GLY A 582 24.86 -4.46 -33.90
C GLY A 582 23.45 -4.15 -33.42
N THR A 583 22.68 -3.50 -34.27
CA THR A 583 21.29 -3.07 -34.00
C THR A 583 20.45 -3.27 -35.24
N ILE A 584 19.18 -3.65 -35.02
CA ILE A 584 18.12 -3.62 -36.06
C ILE A 584 16.90 -2.92 -35.48
N VAL A 585 16.23 -2.14 -36.32
CA VAL A 585 14.93 -1.54 -36.01
C VAL A 585 13.85 -2.39 -36.68
N VAL A 586 12.85 -2.77 -35.91
CA VAL A 586 11.69 -3.52 -36.41
C VAL A 586 10.49 -2.60 -36.33
N SER A 587 9.99 -2.21 -37.50
CA SER A 587 8.77 -1.43 -37.63
C SER A 587 7.66 -2.32 -38.16
N PRO A 588 6.53 -2.50 -37.46
CA PRO A 588 5.40 -3.24 -38.00
C PRO A 588 4.79 -2.45 -39.15
N ALA A 589 4.83 -3.03 -40.36
CA ALA A 589 4.19 -2.39 -41.51
C ALA A 589 2.68 -2.53 -41.40
N ALA A 590 1.96 -1.42 -41.49
CA ALA A 590 0.51 -1.43 -41.68
C ALA A 590 0.17 -1.99 -43.07
N GLU A 591 -0.77 -2.91 -43.14
CA GLU A 591 -1.25 -3.45 -44.42
C GLU A 591 -2.45 -2.64 -44.88
N GLN A 592 -2.33 -2.00 -46.06
CA GLN A 592 -3.46 -1.31 -46.68
C GLN A 592 -4.56 -2.29 -47.01
N LEU A 593 -5.79 -1.95 -46.66
CA LEU A 593 -6.95 -2.77 -47.02
C LEU A 593 -7.34 -2.56 -48.47
N TYR A 594 -7.60 -3.67 -49.16
CA TYR A 594 -8.08 -3.71 -50.54
C TYR A 594 -9.41 -4.47 -50.60
N THR A 595 -10.26 -4.05 -51.52
CA THR A 595 -11.43 -4.81 -51.91
C THR A 595 -11.04 -6.05 -52.72
N SER A 596 -11.97 -6.98 -52.94
CA SER A 596 -11.70 -8.23 -53.67
C SER A 596 -11.28 -8.04 -55.12
N ASP A 597 -11.50 -6.86 -55.68
CA ASP A 597 -11.08 -6.46 -57.04
C ASP A 597 -9.72 -5.75 -57.06
N GLY A 598 -9.06 -5.62 -55.89
CA GLY A 598 -7.75 -4.99 -55.77
C GLY A 598 -7.77 -3.47 -55.62
N SER A 599 -8.96 -2.85 -55.47
CA SER A 599 -9.05 -1.42 -55.19
C SER A 599 -8.80 -1.10 -53.73
N ALA A 600 -8.08 -0.01 -53.43
CA ALA A 600 -7.83 0.43 -52.05
C ALA A 600 -9.14 0.86 -51.35
N ILE A 601 -9.34 0.40 -50.12
CA ILE A 601 -10.44 0.87 -49.28
C ILE A 601 -10.01 2.22 -48.67
N LEU A 602 -10.82 3.25 -48.94
CA LEU A 602 -10.56 4.60 -48.50
C LEU A 602 -11.62 5.08 -47.50
N THR A 603 -11.23 5.99 -46.61
CA THR A 603 -12.16 6.76 -45.79
C THR A 603 -12.95 7.77 -46.63
N ALA A 604 -13.96 8.41 -46.04
CA ALA A 604 -14.79 9.40 -46.75
C ALA A 604 -14.01 10.63 -47.27
N ASP A 605 -12.86 10.92 -46.70
CA ASP A 605 -11.93 11.99 -47.10
C ASP A 605 -10.88 11.54 -48.13
N GLY A 606 -10.94 10.28 -48.58
CA GLY A 606 -10.03 9.71 -49.56
C GLY A 606 -8.73 9.15 -49.00
N SER A 607 -8.55 9.11 -47.67
CA SER A 607 -7.38 8.51 -47.04
C SER A 607 -7.44 6.99 -47.04
N ALA A 608 -6.31 6.32 -47.27
CA ALA A 608 -6.24 4.86 -47.27
C ALA A 608 -6.50 4.30 -45.87
N ILE A 609 -7.30 3.23 -45.78
CA ILE A 609 -7.52 2.49 -44.55
C ILE A 609 -6.46 1.40 -44.44
N TYR A 610 -5.77 1.37 -43.34
CA TYR A 610 -4.74 0.38 -43.01
C TYR A 610 -5.21 -0.52 -41.89
N LEU A 611 -4.95 -1.81 -42.01
CA LEU A 611 -5.04 -2.74 -40.90
C LEU A 611 -3.71 -2.65 -40.11
N ALA A 612 -3.77 -2.20 -38.85
CA ALA A 612 -2.62 -2.32 -37.99
C ALA A 612 -2.29 -3.80 -37.81
N LYS A 613 -1.10 -4.19 -38.21
CA LYS A 613 -0.63 -5.56 -38.04
C LYS A 613 -0.37 -5.78 -36.55
N GLN A 614 -1.21 -6.57 -35.90
CA GLN A 614 -1.03 -6.87 -34.46
C GLN A 614 0.18 -7.76 -34.18
N THR A 615 0.72 -8.42 -35.17
CA THR A 615 1.90 -9.30 -35.07
C THR A 615 2.97 -8.88 -36.07
N ALA A 616 4.20 -8.69 -35.60
CA ALA A 616 5.35 -8.43 -36.44
C ALA A 616 6.39 -9.54 -36.23
N GLN A 617 6.93 -10.06 -37.33
CA GLN A 617 8.07 -10.97 -37.30
C GLN A 617 9.30 -10.25 -37.83
N ALA A 618 10.39 -10.32 -37.08
CA ALA A 618 11.67 -9.77 -37.50
C ALA A 618 12.73 -10.85 -37.55
N LYS A 619 13.44 -10.90 -38.64
CA LYS A 619 14.61 -11.76 -38.78
C LYS A 619 15.86 -10.89 -38.93
N ALA A 620 16.76 -10.98 -37.97
CA ALA A 620 18.02 -10.27 -37.99
C ALA A 620 19.17 -11.24 -38.29
N ILE A 621 20.07 -10.84 -39.21
CA ILE A 621 21.34 -11.50 -39.36
C ILE A 621 22.30 -10.92 -38.33
N LEU A 622 22.88 -11.78 -37.49
CA LEU A 622 23.78 -11.36 -36.42
C LEU A 622 25.16 -11.08 -36.98
N GLN A 623 25.45 -9.82 -37.21
CA GLN A 623 26.71 -9.32 -37.77
C GLN A 623 27.26 -8.19 -36.88
N THR A 624 28.59 -8.00 -36.98
CA THR A 624 29.23 -6.81 -36.42
C THR A 624 28.92 -5.58 -37.28
N ALA A 625 29.24 -4.40 -36.78
CA ALA A 625 29.08 -3.14 -37.53
C ALA A 625 29.87 -3.13 -38.86
N THR A 626 30.90 -3.97 -39.00
CA THR A 626 31.68 -4.15 -40.24
C THR A 626 31.09 -5.19 -41.20
N GLY A 627 29.95 -5.79 -40.86
CA GLY A 627 29.27 -6.79 -41.70
C GLY A 627 29.76 -8.21 -41.53
N ASP A 628 30.75 -8.45 -40.65
CA ASP A 628 31.23 -9.80 -40.37
C ASP A 628 30.28 -10.56 -39.47
N TYR A 629 30.16 -11.87 -39.64
CA TYR A 629 29.38 -12.69 -38.73
C TYR A 629 29.93 -12.61 -37.30
N LEU A 630 28.99 -12.50 -36.34
CA LEU A 630 29.35 -12.48 -34.96
C LEU A 630 29.96 -13.80 -34.49
N HIS A 631 31.16 -13.72 -33.97
CA HIS A 631 31.91 -14.84 -33.41
C HIS A 631 32.20 -14.61 -31.95
N ASP A 632 31.43 -15.26 -31.06
CA ASP A 632 31.59 -15.12 -29.61
C ASP A 632 31.24 -16.43 -28.90
N GLU A 633 31.69 -16.59 -27.66
CA GLU A 633 31.31 -17.71 -26.79
C GLU A 633 29.88 -17.60 -26.32
N GLY A 634 29.38 -16.39 -26.09
CA GLY A 634 28.00 -16.07 -25.68
C GLY A 634 27.48 -14.79 -26.32
N ILE A 635 26.19 -14.60 -26.29
CA ILE A 635 25.50 -13.41 -26.78
C ILE A 635 24.46 -12.95 -25.76
N ARG A 636 24.29 -11.65 -25.59
CA ARG A 636 23.17 -11.05 -24.90
C ARG A 636 22.32 -10.28 -25.90
N LEU A 637 21.01 -10.29 -25.66
CA LEU A 637 20.05 -9.59 -26.51
C LEU A 637 19.36 -8.54 -25.66
N ARG A 638 19.22 -7.35 -26.21
CA ARG A 638 18.42 -6.26 -25.69
C ARG A 638 17.34 -5.93 -26.68
N VAL A 639 16.09 -5.97 -26.22
CA VAL A 639 14.91 -5.57 -26.97
C VAL A 639 14.25 -4.43 -26.25
N GLY A 640 13.99 -3.34 -26.92
CA GLY A 640 13.36 -2.19 -26.27
C GLY A 640 12.70 -1.26 -27.26
N ALA A 641 11.81 -0.44 -26.74
CA ALA A 641 11.20 0.67 -27.44
C ALA A 641 11.14 1.88 -26.52
N ASN A 642 11.08 3.04 -27.14
CA ASN A 642 10.81 4.31 -26.49
C ASN A 642 9.60 4.93 -27.21
N SER A 643 8.39 4.68 -26.69
CA SER A 643 7.15 5.01 -27.36
C SER A 643 6.16 5.71 -26.43
N THR A 644 5.43 6.71 -26.98
CA THR A 644 4.35 7.43 -26.28
C THR A 644 2.97 6.81 -26.47
N ASN A 645 2.74 6.10 -27.58
CA ASN A 645 1.39 5.71 -27.96
C ASN A 645 1.22 4.21 -28.23
N GLY A 646 2.30 3.48 -28.39
CA GLY A 646 2.26 2.08 -28.71
C GLY A 646 2.77 1.18 -27.59
N THR A 647 2.23 -0.02 -27.50
CA THR A 647 2.72 -1.08 -26.62
C THR A 647 3.19 -2.28 -27.44
N TRP A 648 4.15 -2.98 -26.88
CA TRP A 648 4.70 -4.17 -27.52
C TRP A 648 4.77 -5.35 -26.53
N ALA A 649 4.73 -6.55 -27.08
CA ALA A 649 5.00 -7.78 -26.35
C ALA A 649 5.79 -8.76 -27.22
N LEU A 650 6.88 -9.33 -26.67
CA LEU A 650 7.65 -10.39 -27.30
C LEU A 650 6.97 -11.73 -27.02
N GLU A 651 6.51 -12.42 -28.06
CA GLU A 651 5.81 -13.71 -27.96
C GLU A 651 6.77 -14.89 -28.01
N ALA A 652 7.76 -14.83 -28.91
CA ALA A 652 8.77 -15.88 -29.06
C ALA A 652 10.06 -15.33 -29.68
N MET A 653 11.14 -16.03 -29.42
CA MET A 653 12.46 -15.75 -29.95
C MET A 653 13.13 -17.05 -30.38
N GLN A 654 13.73 -17.07 -31.59
CA GLN A 654 14.54 -18.18 -32.04
C GLN A 654 15.94 -17.72 -32.43
N LEU A 655 16.94 -18.35 -31.89
CA LEU A 655 18.34 -18.03 -32.11
C LEU A 655 19.03 -19.17 -32.86
N ALA A 656 19.75 -18.85 -33.93
CA ALA A 656 20.49 -19.82 -34.74
C ALA A 656 22.00 -19.56 -34.72
N TYR A 657 22.79 -20.61 -34.53
CA TYR A 657 24.26 -20.55 -34.44
C TYR A 657 24.90 -21.84 -34.91
N GLN A 658 26.19 -21.77 -35.18
CA GLN A 658 27.05 -22.94 -35.46
C GLN A 658 28.18 -22.97 -34.42
N ILE A 659 28.34 -24.10 -33.75
CA ILE A 659 29.48 -24.32 -32.86
C ILE A 659 30.74 -24.47 -33.74
N MET A 660 31.75 -23.66 -33.49
CA MET A 660 33.01 -23.75 -34.20
C MET A 660 33.87 -24.87 -33.60
N PRO A 661 34.59 -25.64 -34.42
CA PRO A 661 35.52 -26.62 -33.90
C PRO A 661 36.56 -25.91 -33.05
N GLY A 662 36.80 -26.43 -31.85
CA GLY A 662 37.74 -25.84 -30.91
C GLY A 662 39.09 -25.61 -31.56
N PHE A 663 39.58 -24.37 -31.56
CA PHE A 663 40.97 -24.10 -31.85
C PHE A 663 41.78 -24.78 -30.74
N LYS A 664 42.49 -25.86 -31.06
CA LYS A 664 43.58 -26.30 -30.20
C LYS A 664 44.58 -25.15 -30.16
N ARG A 665 44.70 -24.49 -28.99
CA ARG A 665 45.87 -23.64 -28.72
C ARG A 665 47.06 -24.48 -29.07
N ARG A 666 47.84 -24.10 -30.07
CA ARG A 666 49.19 -24.57 -30.20
C ARG A 666 49.94 -23.91 -29.04
N ASP A 667 50.35 -24.71 -28.10
CA ASP A 667 51.29 -24.31 -27.07
C ASP A 667 52.58 -23.79 -27.71
#